data_d8566add0a9b6901c1bdc4a4d45e29a2
#
_entry.id   d8566add0a9b6901c1bdc4a4d45e29a2
#
_cell.length_a   1.000
_cell.length_b   1.000
_cell.length_c   1.000
_cell.angle_alpha   90.00
_cell.angle_beta   90.00
_cell.angle_gamma   90.00
#
_symmetry.space_group_name_H-M   'P 1'
#
loop_
_entity.id
_entity.type
_entity.pdbx_description
1 polymer ?
#
loop_
_entity_poly.entity_id
_entity_poly.type
_entity_poly.pdbx_seq_one_letter_code
_entity_poly.pdbx_strand_id
1 'polypeptide(L)'
;MCIRDSVLDKQIDSLPKVSGGEPYLSRETNEVFQKATQYSKEMGDEFVSLEPVLLALLNVKSTASTILKDAGMTERELREAINELRKGEKVTSQSSEDTYQSLEKYAINLNEAARSGKLDPVIGRDEEIRRVLQILSRRTKNNPILIGEPGTGKTAIVEGLAHRILRGDVPENLKNKQVYSLDMGALVAGAKYKGEFEERLKAVINEVKKSEGDIILFIDEIHTLVGAGKGEGAMDAANILKPALARGELRSIGATTLDEYQKYFEKDKALERRFQIVMVNEPDTLSTISILRGLKERYENHHHVRIKDDAIIAAVELSNRYITDRFLPDKAIDLMDEAAAKLRMEVDSVPEELDEISRKIKQLEIEREAIKRENDKPKLEQIGKELAELKEQENSYKAKWQSEKTLVNKIQQNKVEIENLKFEADKAEREGDYGRVAEIRYGKLQALNQEIEETQQKLHEMQGDKAMIKEEVDAEDIADVVSRWTGIPVSKMLQSEKDKLLHLEAELHQRVIGQDEAIEAVSDAVRRSRAGLQDPKRPIGSFLFLGTTGVGKTELAKALAEFLFDDETMMTRIDMSEYQEKHSVSRLVGAPPGYVGYDEGGQLTEAVRRKPYSVVLFDEIEKAHPDVFNILLQVLDDGRLTDNKGRTVNFKNTIIIMTSNMGSGYIQSQMEKLNSSNKEQIVEETKKAVSYTHLTL
;
A
#
# COMPACT_ATOMS: atom_id res chain seq x y z
N MET A 1 31.39 1.31 21.74
CA MET A 1 31.51 -0.07 21.24
C MET A 1 32.80 -0.27 20.44
N CYS A 2 33.08 0.47 19.40
CA CYS A 2 34.26 0.28 18.51
C CYS A 2 35.67 0.29 19.16
N ILE A 3 35.91 0.91 20.32
CA ILE A 3 37.25 0.95 20.94
C ILE A 3 37.55 -0.36 21.69
N ARG A 4 36.55 -1.02 22.25
CA ARG A 4 36.70 -2.30 22.97
C ARG A 4 36.99 -3.47 22.04
N ASP A 5 36.29 -3.50 20.89
CA ASP A 5 36.49 -4.53 19.86
C ASP A 5 37.91 -4.49 19.30
N SER A 6 38.46 -3.29 19.07
CA SER A 6 39.83 -3.13 18.56
C SER A 6 40.94 -3.61 19.52
N VAL A 7 40.69 -3.61 20.85
CA VAL A 7 41.67 -4.14 21.86
C VAL A 7 41.59 -5.66 21.89
N LEU A 8 40.37 -6.21 21.81
CA LEU A 8 40.17 -7.67 21.81
C LEU A 8 40.73 -8.30 20.54
N ASP A 9 40.47 -7.68 19.36
CA ASP A 9 41.00 -8.15 18.07
C ASP A 9 42.54 -8.14 18.06
N LYS A 10 43.17 -7.06 18.53
CA LYS A 10 44.64 -7.00 18.65
C LYS A 10 45.21 -8.11 19.54
N GLN A 11 44.50 -8.44 20.62
CA GLN A 11 44.91 -9.49 21.56
C GLN A 11 44.77 -10.88 20.91
N ILE A 12 43.64 -11.11 20.19
CA ILE A 12 43.40 -12.36 19.46
C ILE A 12 44.41 -12.55 18.33
N ASP A 13 44.75 -11.50 17.60
CA ASP A 13 45.78 -11.56 16.57
C ASP A 13 47.19 -11.80 17.09
N SER A 14 47.46 -11.44 18.33
CA SER A 14 48.74 -11.70 19.00
C SER A 14 48.92 -13.16 19.50
N LEU A 15 47.83 -13.96 19.50
CA LEU A 15 47.91 -15.36 19.93
C LEU A 15 48.55 -16.24 18.84
N PRO A 16 49.36 -17.24 19.22
CA PRO A 16 50.02 -18.15 18.28
C PRO A 16 48.96 -18.97 17.51
N LYS A 17 48.97 -18.86 16.18
CA LYS A 17 48.08 -19.63 15.32
C LYS A 17 48.70 -21.01 15.04
N VAL A 18 48.01 -22.08 15.46
CA VAL A 18 48.43 -23.48 15.22
C VAL A 18 47.51 -24.09 14.20
N SER A 19 48.06 -24.69 13.14
CA SER A 19 47.30 -25.44 12.12
C SER A 19 47.45 -26.96 12.38
N GLY A 20 46.31 -27.70 12.42
CA GLY A 20 46.29 -29.16 12.39
C GLY A 20 46.11 -29.89 13.73
N GLY A 21 45.75 -29.19 14.80
CA GLY A 21 45.39 -29.82 16.10
C GLY A 21 43.86 -29.73 16.37
N GLU A 22 43.29 -30.68 17.11
CA GLU A 22 41.92 -30.54 17.62
C GLU A 22 41.87 -29.42 18.65
N PRO A 23 40.86 -28.52 18.57
CA PRO A 23 40.72 -27.43 19.52
C PRO A 23 40.39 -27.97 20.91
N TYR A 24 41.16 -27.56 21.95
CA TYR A 24 40.88 -27.88 23.33
C TYR A 24 40.74 -26.62 24.19
N LEU A 25 39.95 -26.71 25.26
CA LEU A 25 39.78 -25.61 26.20
C LEU A 25 41.02 -25.37 27.00
N SER A 26 41.46 -24.13 27.14
CA SER A 26 42.59 -23.77 28.01
C SER A 26 42.25 -24.05 29.47
N ARG A 27 43.29 -24.15 30.31
CA ARG A 27 43.10 -24.30 31.74
C ARG A 27 42.32 -23.16 32.36
N GLU A 28 42.56 -21.96 31.91
CA GLU A 28 41.85 -20.75 32.33
C GLU A 28 40.36 -20.79 31.93
N THR A 29 40.05 -21.23 30.73
CA THR A 29 38.67 -21.40 30.26
C THR A 29 37.91 -22.45 31.07
N ASN A 30 38.56 -23.57 31.41
CA ASN A 30 37.95 -24.58 32.27
C ASN A 30 37.70 -24.04 33.70
N GLU A 31 38.62 -23.22 34.25
CA GLU A 31 38.42 -22.56 35.55
C GLU A 31 37.26 -21.56 35.53
N VAL A 32 37.06 -20.83 34.39
CA VAL A 32 35.92 -19.95 34.18
C VAL A 32 34.63 -20.75 34.24
N PHE A 33 34.51 -21.86 33.51
CA PHE A 33 33.30 -22.68 33.53
C PHE A 33 33.01 -23.30 34.90
N GLN A 34 34.03 -23.73 35.65
CA GLN A 34 33.83 -24.22 36.99
C GLN A 34 33.30 -23.13 37.93
N LYS A 35 33.87 -21.93 37.89
CA LYS A 35 33.39 -20.80 38.68
C LYS A 35 32.02 -20.33 38.23
N ALA A 36 31.73 -20.30 36.90
CA ALA A 36 30.41 -19.96 36.39
C ALA A 36 29.34 -20.94 36.92
N THR A 37 29.64 -22.24 36.98
CA THR A 37 28.77 -23.25 37.58
C THR A 37 28.54 -23.01 39.09
N GLN A 38 29.56 -22.53 39.80
CA GLN A 38 29.41 -22.15 41.20
C GLN A 38 28.51 -20.91 41.35
N TYR A 39 28.73 -19.85 40.59
CA TYR A 39 27.92 -18.64 40.62
C TYR A 39 26.45 -18.92 40.18
N SER A 40 26.22 -19.80 39.21
CA SER A 40 24.89 -20.25 38.84
C SER A 40 24.15 -20.88 40.03
N LYS A 41 24.80 -21.75 40.78
CA LYS A 41 24.26 -22.36 42.03
C LYS A 41 23.99 -21.32 43.11
N GLU A 42 24.89 -20.34 43.31
CA GLU A 42 24.70 -19.24 44.27
C GLU A 42 23.49 -18.39 43.93
N MET A 43 23.22 -18.16 42.63
CA MET A 43 22.05 -17.46 42.14
C MET A 43 20.78 -18.30 42.16
N GLY A 44 20.88 -19.62 42.38
CA GLY A 44 19.77 -20.55 42.41
C GLY A 44 19.26 -20.96 41.04
N ASP A 45 20.12 -20.90 40.03
CA ASP A 45 19.83 -21.28 38.66
C ASP A 45 20.06 -22.79 38.43
N GLU A 46 19.24 -23.38 37.53
CA GLU A 46 19.42 -24.78 37.12
C GLU A 46 20.39 -24.93 35.95
N PHE A 47 20.53 -23.86 35.14
CA PHE A 47 21.42 -23.80 33.98
C PHE A 47 22.43 -22.67 34.14
N VAL A 48 23.60 -22.80 33.51
CA VAL A 48 24.62 -21.77 33.47
C VAL A 48 24.32 -20.84 32.30
N SER A 49 23.98 -19.60 32.62
CA SER A 49 23.72 -18.51 31.65
C SER A 49 24.97 -17.67 31.40
N LEU A 50 24.89 -16.66 30.55
CA LEU A 50 26.00 -15.76 30.21
C LEU A 50 26.47 -14.91 31.40
N GLU A 51 25.58 -14.52 32.32
CA GLU A 51 25.89 -13.65 33.43
C GLU A 51 26.84 -14.31 34.46
N PRO A 52 26.61 -15.56 34.92
CA PRO A 52 27.58 -16.31 35.70
C PRO A 52 28.92 -16.49 34.99
N VAL A 53 28.93 -16.70 33.67
CA VAL A 53 30.15 -16.78 32.87
C VAL A 53 30.92 -15.46 32.89
N LEU A 54 30.22 -14.33 32.73
CA LEU A 54 30.83 -13.00 32.76
C LEU A 54 31.42 -12.67 34.14
N LEU A 55 30.72 -13.02 35.24
CA LEU A 55 31.24 -12.90 36.59
C LEU A 55 32.49 -13.76 36.81
N ALA A 56 32.49 -14.98 36.28
CA ALA A 56 33.63 -15.88 36.37
C ALA A 56 34.81 -15.35 35.54
N LEU A 57 34.58 -14.81 34.35
CA LEU A 57 35.63 -14.16 33.54
C LEU A 57 36.29 -12.99 34.25
N LEU A 58 35.51 -12.18 34.99
CA LEU A 58 36.05 -11.05 35.76
C LEU A 58 36.93 -11.52 36.93
N ASN A 59 36.61 -12.68 37.55
CA ASN A 59 37.23 -13.17 38.77
C ASN A 59 38.32 -14.24 38.56
N VAL A 60 38.46 -14.80 37.35
CA VAL A 60 39.57 -15.68 36.98
C VAL A 60 40.73 -14.84 36.48
N LYS A 61 41.96 -15.12 36.98
CA LYS A 61 43.17 -14.42 36.50
C LYS A 61 43.46 -14.82 35.04
N SER A 62 43.07 -13.97 34.14
CA SER A 62 43.22 -14.15 32.68
C SER A 62 43.42 -12.82 31.98
N THR A 63 43.85 -12.85 30.73
CA THR A 63 43.93 -11.65 29.90
C THR A 63 42.54 -10.97 29.73
N ALA A 64 41.48 -11.76 29.63
CA ALA A 64 40.11 -11.27 29.58
C ALA A 64 39.73 -10.50 30.87
N SER A 65 40.08 -11.02 32.05
CA SER A 65 39.87 -10.34 33.34
C SER A 65 40.55 -8.98 33.40
N THR A 66 41.78 -8.89 32.86
CA THR A 66 42.53 -7.63 32.83
C THR A 66 41.84 -6.61 31.94
N ILE A 67 41.43 -6.99 30.73
CA ILE A 67 40.71 -6.12 29.82
C ILE A 67 39.40 -5.60 30.42
N LEU A 68 38.62 -6.47 31.10
CA LEU A 68 37.37 -6.08 31.74
C LEU A 68 37.59 -5.08 32.89
N LYS A 69 38.64 -5.30 33.71
CA LYS A 69 39.02 -4.40 34.82
C LYS A 69 39.58 -3.07 34.33
N ASP A 70 40.39 -3.06 33.29
CA ASP A 70 40.93 -1.86 32.66
C ASP A 70 39.82 -1.03 31.99
N ALA A 71 38.73 -1.70 31.58
CA ALA A 71 37.52 -1.06 31.13
C ALA A 71 36.64 -0.48 32.26
N GLY A 72 37.10 -0.58 33.53
CA GLY A 72 36.41 -0.04 34.70
C GLY A 72 35.32 -0.94 35.28
N MET A 73 35.25 -2.22 34.88
CA MET A 73 34.22 -3.14 35.37
C MET A 73 34.56 -3.70 36.71
N THR A 74 33.71 -3.53 37.73
CA THR A 74 33.86 -4.10 39.07
C THR A 74 32.85 -5.21 39.32
N GLU A 75 33.20 -6.17 40.19
CA GLU A 75 32.28 -7.29 40.52
C GLU A 75 30.97 -6.78 41.13
N ARG A 76 31.03 -5.72 41.94
CA ARG A 76 29.88 -5.15 42.60
C ARG A 76 28.88 -4.54 41.56
N GLU A 77 29.37 -3.71 40.67
CA GLU A 77 28.55 -3.08 39.62
C GLU A 77 27.98 -4.12 38.66
N LEU A 78 28.78 -5.15 38.33
CA LEU A 78 28.30 -6.24 37.49
C LEU A 78 27.19 -7.05 38.18
N ARG A 79 27.31 -7.34 39.49
CA ARG A 79 26.24 -8.01 40.26
C ARG A 79 24.99 -7.15 40.39
N GLU A 80 25.15 -5.83 40.60
CA GLU A 80 24.02 -4.88 40.61
C GLU A 80 23.30 -4.86 39.23
N ALA A 81 24.05 -4.78 38.15
CA ALA A 81 23.51 -4.82 36.81
C ALA A 81 22.81 -6.15 36.47
N ILE A 82 23.37 -7.28 36.89
CA ILE A 82 22.73 -8.59 36.71
C ILE A 82 21.42 -8.68 37.49
N ASN A 83 21.38 -8.17 38.73
CA ASN A 83 20.17 -8.17 39.55
C ASN A 83 19.11 -7.26 38.97
N GLU A 84 19.48 -6.13 38.37
CA GLU A 84 18.58 -5.22 37.67
C GLU A 84 18.04 -5.85 36.38
N LEU A 85 18.92 -6.51 35.62
CA LEU A 85 18.53 -7.25 34.41
C LEU A 85 17.55 -8.38 34.71
N ARG A 86 17.83 -9.17 35.71
CA ARG A 86 17.05 -10.37 36.06
C ARG A 86 15.76 -10.07 36.83
N LYS A 87 15.71 -8.93 37.53
CA LYS A 87 14.58 -8.56 38.41
C LYS A 87 14.12 -9.71 39.34
N GLY A 88 15.05 -10.54 39.78
CA GLY A 88 14.79 -11.67 40.66
C GLY A 88 14.38 -12.99 39.98
N GLU A 89 14.45 -13.07 38.68
CA GLU A 89 14.17 -14.30 37.92
C GLU A 89 15.38 -15.28 38.00
N LYS A 90 15.05 -16.58 38.03
CA LYS A 90 16.02 -17.67 38.01
C LYS A 90 16.03 -18.35 36.65
N VAL A 91 17.20 -18.81 36.24
CA VAL A 91 17.39 -19.55 34.98
C VAL A 91 17.00 -21.01 35.20
N THR A 92 15.78 -21.36 34.77
CA THR A 92 15.21 -22.72 34.92
C THR A 92 15.09 -23.47 33.58
N SER A 93 15.41 -22.84 32.46
CA SER A 93 15.44 -23.49 31.14
C SER A 93 16.63 -23.02 30.31
N GLN A 94 16.98 -23.78 29.27
CA GLN A 94 18.06 -23.41 28.33
C GLN A 94 17.72 -22.15 27.50
N SER A 95 16.46 -21.80 27.38
CA SER A 95 15.94 -20.63 26.63
C SER A 95 15.67 -19.41 27.54
N SER A 96 16.06 -19.46 28.83
CA SER A 96 15.77 -18.37 29.79
C SER A 96 16.41 -17.05 29.40
N GLU A 97 17.52 -17.05 28.67
CA GLU A 97 18.18 -15.83 28.17
C GLU A 97 17.29 -15.12 27.10
N ASP A 98 16.50 -15.87 26.34
CA ASP A 98 15.56 -15.31 25.35
C ASP A 98 14.36 -14.64 26.01
N THR A 99 14.09 -14.95 27.29
CA THR A 99 12.93 -14.39 28.03
C THR A 99 13.24 -13.07 28.72
N TYR A 100 14.51 -12.66 28.82
CA TYR A 100 14.89 -11.36 29.40
C TYR A 100 14.65 -10.23 28.38
N GLN A 101 14.07 -9.12 28.86
CA GLN A 101 13.76 -7.97 28.04
C GLN A 101 12.94 -8.34 26.77
N SER A 102 11.96 -9.23 26.95
CA SER A 102 11.17 -9.76 25.85
C SER A 102 10.39 -8.67 25.10
N LEU A 103 9.97 -7.60 25.80
CA LEU A 103 9.32 -6.45 25.19
C LEU A 103 10.25 -5.69 24.24
N GLU A 104 11.51 -5.49 24.61
CA GLU A 104 12.48 -4.80 23.74
C GLU A 104 12.88 -5.65 22.53
N LYS A 105 12.86 -7.00 22.67
CA LYS A 105 13.20 -7.92 21.58
C LYS A 105 12.05 -8.15 20.60
N TYR A 106 10.81 -8.20 21.09
CA TYR A 106 9.65 -8.66 20.32
C TYR A 106 8.53 -7.64 20.21
N ALA A 107 8.74 -6.42 20.70
CA ALA A 107 7.75 -5.34 20.56
C ALA A 107 8.44 -3.99 20.36
N ILE A 108 7.77 -3.10 19.64
CA ILE A 108 8.24 -1.75 19.34
C ILE A 108 7.54 -0.79 20.29
N ASN A 109 8.30 0.04 21.02
CA ASN A 109 7.75 1.09 21.87
C ASN A 109 7.28 2.27 21.01
N LEU A 110 5.96 2.41 20.80
CA LEU A 110 5.37 3.48 19.99
C LEU A 110 5.54 4.86 20.63
N ASN A 111 5.60 4.98 21.95
CA ASN A 111 5.85 6.27 22.61
C ASN A 111 7.27 6.78 22.31
N GLU A 112 8.26 5.90 22.30
CA GLU A 112 9.64 6.25 21.92
C GLU A 112 9.74 6.56 20.42
N ALA A 113 9.08 5.79 19.60
CA ALA A 113 9.00 6.05 18.16
C ALA A 113 8.34 7.42 17.88
N ALA A 114 7.27 7.76 18.60
CA ALA A 114 6.65 9.09 18.53
C ALA A 114 7.59 10.19 19.01
N ARG A 115 8.34 9.95 20.10
CA ARG A 115 9.30 10.91 20.65
C ARG A 115 10.47 11.16 19.71
N SER A 116 10.93 10.14 19.02
CA SER A 116 12.02 10.22 18.03
C SER A 116 11.56 10.74 16.66
N GLY A 117 10.27 11.07 16.48
CA GLY A 117 9.73 11.58 15.23
C GLY A 117 9.62 10.52 14.10
N LYS A 118 9.74 9.24 14.43
CA LYS A 118 9.68 8.14 13.45
C LYS A 118 8.25 7.80 13.00
N LEU A 119 7.23 8.17 13.82
CA LEU A 119 5.83 7.92 13.48
C LEU A 119 5.26 9.05 12.64
N ASP A 120 4.37 8.69 11.72
CA ASP A 120 3.66 9.64 10.88
C ASP A 120 2.59 10.42 11.65
N PRO A 121 2.27 11.66 11.24
CA PRO A 121 1.15 12.39 11.83
C PRO A 121 -0.17 11.72 11.50
N VAL A 122 -1.01 11.53 12.50
CA VAL A 122 -2.33 10.91 12.33
C VAL A 122 -3.39 11.99 12.22
N ILE A 123 -4.12 11.95 11.12
CA ILE A 123 -5.11 12.96 10.73
C ILE A 123 -6.46 12.29 10.48
N GLY A 124 -7.54 12.93 10.93
CA GLY A 124 -8.91 12.51 10.61
C GLY A 124 -9.39 11.25 11.31
N ARG A 125 -8.72 10.81 12.40
CA ARG A 125 -9.11 9.62 13.21
C ARG A 125 -9.42 9.96 14.65
N ASP A 126 -9.84 11.17 14.91
CA ASP A 126 -10.09 11.68 16.28
C ASP A 126 -11.23 10.96 17.00
N GLU A 127 -12.27 10.57 16.28
CA GLU A 127 -13.41 9.86 16.87
C GLU A 127 -13.03 8.45 17.29
N GLU A 128 -12.33 7.72 16.43
CA GLU A 128 -11.87 6.36 16.72
C GLU A 128 -10.86 6.37 17.88
N ILE A 129 -9.89 7.30 17.88
CA ILE A 129 -8.92 7.43 18.99
C ILE A 129 -9.65 7.78 20.29
N ARG A 130 -10.61 8.70 20.26
CA ARG A 130 -11.43 9.03 21.43
C ARG A 130 -12.20 7.81 21.94
N ARG A 131 -12.74 7.01 21.03
CA ARG A 131 -13.44 5.76 21.38
C ARG A 131 -12.51 4.74 22.01
N VAL A 132 -11.30 4.57 21.47
CA VAL A 132 -10.24 3.72 22.06
C VAL A 132 -9.90 4.19 23.47
N LEU A 133 -9.67 5.49 23.68
CA LEU A 133 -9.39 6.07 25.02
C LEU A 133 -10.52 5.81 26.00
N GLN A 134 -11.79 5.97 25.58
CA GLN A 134 -12.97 5.66 26.43
C GLN A 134 -12.98 4.18 26.84
N ILE A 135 -12.69 3.27 25.91
CA ILE A 135 -12.71 1.83 26.20
C ILE A 135 -11.56 1.47 27.14
N LEU A 136 -10.34 1.96 26.91
CA LEU A 136 -9.17 1.73 27.77
C LEU A 136 -9.35 2.25 29.20
N SER A 137 -10.19 3.29 29.38
CA SER A 137 -10.51 3.86 30.69
C SER A 137 -11.61 3.09 31.46
N ARG A 138 -12.23 2.08 30.86
CA ARG A 138 -13.30 1.30 31.52
C ARG A 138 -12.73 0.35 32.57
N ARG A 139 -13.56 0.03 33.56
CA ARG A 139 -13.19 -0.98 34.59
C ARG A 139 -13.20 -2.40 34.04
N THR A 140 -14.11 -2.72 33.14
CA THR A 140 -14.29 -4.04 32.52
C THR A 140 -14.49 -3.86 31.03
N LYS A 141 -14.19 -4.87 30.21
CA LYS A 141 -14.21 -4.80 28.74
C LYS A 141 -13.38 -3.61 28.21
N ASN A 142 -12.19 -3.46 28.78
CA ASN A 142 -11.28 -2.35 28.53
C ASN A 142 -10.25 -2.63 27.42
N ASN A 143 -10.46 -3.68 26.64
CA ASN A 143 -9.62 -4.00 25.48
C ASN A 143 -10.39 -3.62 24.19
N PRO A 144 -10.01 -2.56 23.47
CA PRO A 144 -10.57 -2.27 22.17
C PRO A 144 -10.07 -3.25 21.10
N ILE A 145 -10.94 -3.59 20.16
CA ILE A 145 -10.57 -4.27 18.94
C ILE A 145 -10.98 -3.42 17.74
N LEU A 146 -10.00 -3.02 16.93
CA LEU A 146 -10.16 -2.23 15.72
C LEU A 146 -10.57 -3.17 14.59
N ILE A 147 -11.75 -2.97 14.03
CA ILE A 147 -12.27 -3.79 12.93
C ILE A 147 -12.42 -2.91 11.70
N GLY A 148 -11.78 -3.28 10.61
CA GLY A 148 -11.86 -2.57 9.34
C GLY A 148 -11.11 -3.30 8.25
N GLU A 149 -11.37 -2.91 7.01
CA GLU A 149 -10.70 -3.49 5.85
C GLU A 149 -9.19 -3.19 5.86
N PRO A 150 -8.37 -3.98 5.14
CA PRO A 150 -6.94 -3.68 4.99
C PRO A 150 -6.74 -2.29 4.41
N GLY A 151 -5.72 -1.55 4.89
CA GLY A 151 -5.42 -0.21 4.38
C GLY A 151 -6.31 0.93 4.88
N THR A 152 -7.28 0.66 5.79
CA THR A 152 -8.14 1.73 6.37
C THR A 152 -7.47 2.52 7.50
N GLY A 153 -6.22 2.22 7.87
CA GLY A 153 -5.46 2.97 8.87
C GLY A 153 -5.68 2.53 10.30
N LYS A 154 -5.93 1.24 10.56
CA LYS A 154 -6.08 0.68 11.93
C LYS A 154 -4.84 0.92 12.79
N THR A 155 -3.65 0.67 12.25
CA THR A 155 -2.37 0.88 12.93
C THR A 155 -2.13 2.35 13.24
N ALA A 156 -2.46 3.25 12.32
CA ALA A 156 -2.35 4.70 12.50
C ALA A 156 -3.16 5.22 13.71
N ILE A 157 -4.32 4.62 14.03
CA ILE A 157 -5.11 4.98 15.21
C ILE A 157 -4.31 4.75 16.50
N VAL A 158 -3.54 3.67 16.56
CA VAL A 158 -2.72 3.34 17.73
C VAL A 158 -1.48 4.23 17.82
N GLU A 159 -0.89 4.57 16.69
CA GLU A 159 0.20 5.55 16.60
C GLU A 159 -0.29 6.94 17.04
N GLY A 160 -1.50 7.33 16.62
CA GLY A 160 -2.16 8.56 17.08
C GLY A 160 -2.44 8.55 18.59
N LEU A 161 -2.77 7.42 19.16
CA LEU A 161 -2.89 7.26 20.61
C LEU A 161 -1.54 7.51 21.32
N ALA A 162 -0.43 6.95 20.79
CA ALA A 162 0.90 7.17 21.35
C ALA A 162 1.30 8.67 21.28
N HIS A 163 0.99 9.35 20.18
CA HIS A 163 1.19 10.80 20.06
C HIS A 163 0.38 11.60 21.10
N ARG A 164 -0.89 11.24 21.35
CA ARG A 164 -1.72 11.92 22.35
C ARG A 164 -1.23 11.67 23.78
N ILE A 165 -0.78 10.46 24.09
CA ILE A 165 -0.16 10.15 25.39
C ILE A 165 1.08 11.02 25.60
N LEU A 166 1.94 11.12 24.60
CA LEU A 166 3.15 11.93 24.67
C LEU A 166 2.88 13.43 24.90
N ARG A 167 1.81 13.96 24.29
CA ARG A 167 1.35 15.34 24.45
C ARG A 167 0.58 15.57 25.74
N GLY A 168 0.21 14.51 26.45
CA GLY A 168 -0.65 14.60 27.64
C GLY A 168 -2.13 14.84 27.36
N ASP A 169 -2.56 14.75 26.09
CA ASP A 169 -3.94 14.90 25.63
C ASP A 169 -4.73 13.59 25.77
N VAL A 170 -4.72 13.05 26.97
CA VAL A 170 -5.40 11.81 27.34
C VAL A 170 -5.92 11.92 28.78
N PRO A 171 -6.92 11.10 29.18
CA PRO A 171 -7.38 11.01 30.57
C PRO A 171 -6.23 10.72 31.54
N GLU A 172 -6.32 11.22 32.78
CA GLU A 172 -5.28 11.16 33.79
C GLU A 172 -4.71 9.74 33.99
N ASN A 173 -5.58 8.74 33.97
CA ASN A 173 -5.23 7.32 34.15
C ASN A 173 -4.45 6.72 32.98
N LEU A 174 -4.27 7.45 31.88
CA LEU A 174 -3.57 7.01 30.67
C LEU A 174 -2.30 7.81 30.38
N LYS A 175 -2.02 8.92 31.09
CA LYS A 175 -0.88 9.82 30.82
C LYS A 175 0.50 9.14 30.90
N ASN A 176 0.65 8.17 31.81
CA ASN A 176 1.92 7.50 32.04
C ASN A 176 2.00 6.12 31.37
N LYS A 177 1.01 5.78 30.52
CA LYS A 177 0.99 4.48 29.87
C LYS A 177 1.93 4.47 28.66
N GLN A 178 2.53 3.31 28.43
CA GLN A 178 3.36 3.02 27.28
C GLN A 178 2.61 2.07 26.33
N VAL A 179 2.65 2.37 25.05
CA VAL A 179 2.05 1.54 24.01
C VAL A 179 3.17 0.78 23.30
N TYR A 180 3.08 -0.53 23.33
CA TYR A 180 4.00 -1.42 22.62
C TYR A 180 3.28 -2.14 21.50
N SER A 181 3.83 -2.10 20.29
CA SER A 181 3.34 -2.88 19.15
C SER A 181 4.07 -4.22 19.09
N LEU A 182 3.33 -5.31 19.21
CA LEU A 182 3.88 -6.67 19.16
C LEU A 182 4.33 -7.01 17.73
N ASP A 183 5.60 -7.37 17.57
CA ASP A 183 6.14 -7.82 16.30
C ASP A 183 5.99 -9.34 16.15
N MET A 184 4.97 -9.75 15.39
CA MET A 184 4.71 -11.16 15.12
C MET A 184 5.83 -11.82 14.29
N GLY A 185 6.48 -11.05 13.41
CA GLY A 185 7.60 -11.52 12.63
C GLY A 185 8.80 -11.86 13.49
N ALA A 186 9.15 -10.98 14.42
CA ALA A 186 10.24 -11.21 15.38
C ALA A 186 9.97 -12.39 16.32
N LEU A 187 8.71 -12.59 16.74
CA LEU A 187 8.33 -13.74 17.58
C LEU A 187 8.52 -15.09 16.88
N VAL A 188 8.24 -15.15 15.57
CA VAL A 188 8.32 -16.38 14.77
C VAL A 188 9.71 -16.59 14.19
N ALA A 189 10.45 -15.51 13.90
CA ALA A 189 11.77 -15.59 13.28
C ALA A 189 12.75 -16.45 14.14
N GLY A 190 13.36 -17.45 13.50
CA GLY A 190 14.33 -18.35 14.16
C GLY A 190 13.74 -19.37 15.13
N ALA A 191 12.44 -19.39 15.37
CA ALA A 191 11.78 -20.42 16.16
C ALA A 191 11.78 -21.76 15.39
N LYS A 192 12.60 -22.72 15.80
CA LYS A 192 12.70 -24.06 15.17
C LYS A 192 11.54 -24.97 15.57
N TYR A 193 10.96 -24.74 16.74
CA TYR A 193 9.89 -25.55 17.31
C TYR A 193 8.73 -24.67 17.80
N LYS A 194 7.52 -25.20 17.77
CA LYS A 194 6.29 -24.56 18.24
C LYS A 194 6.41 -24.05 19.69
N GLY A 195 7.11 -24.76 20.56
CA GLY A 195 7.33 -24.39 21.97
C GLY A 195 8.09 -23.08 22.17
N GLU A 196 9.04 -22.77 21.29
CA GLU A 196 9.85 -21.55 21.40
C GLU A 196 9.02 -20.28 21.17
N PHE A 197 8.11 -20.28 20.19
CA PHE A 197 7.17 -19.18 19.98
C PHE A 197 6.25 -18.96 21.18
N GLU A 198 5.71 -20.07 21.73
CA GLU A 198 4.83 -20.00 22.91
C GLU A 198 5.57 -19.47 24.13
N GLU A 199 6.84 -19.85 24.34
CA GLU A 199 7.69 -19.35 25.42
C GLU A 199 7.99 -17.86 25.28
N ARG A 200 8.35 -17.40 24.06
CA ARG A 200 8.57 -15.96 23.76
C ARG A 200 7.31 -15.14 24.01
N LEU A 201 6.16 -15.59 23.52
CA LEU A 201 4.89 -14.91 23.76
C LEU A 201 4.51 -14.87 25.24
N LYS A 202 4.71 -15.98 25.97
CA LYS A 202 4.51 -16.03 27.43
C LYS A 202 5.43 -15.06 28.16
N ALA A 203 6.69 -14.94 27.73
CA ALA A 203 7.65 -14.01 28.31
C ALA A 203 7.19 -12.56 28.14
N VAL A 204 6.79 -12.16 26.92
CA VAL A 204 6.23 -10.82 26.65
C VAL A 204 5.01 -10.55 27.53
N ILE A 205 4.05 -11.48 27.59
CA ILE A 205 2.84 -11.32 28.40
C ILE A 205 3.17 -11.21 29.89
N ASN A 206 4.13 -11.98 30.40
CA ASN A 206 4.53 -11.91 31.77
C ASN A 206 5.22 -10.58 32.12
N GLU A 207 6.01 -10.03 31.21
CA GLU A 207 6.61 -8.71 31.37
C GLU A 207 5.56 -7.60 31.37
N VAL A 208 4.57 -7.67 30.46
CA VAL A 208 3.41 -6.75 30.47
C VAL A 208 2.60 -6.86 31.77
N LYS A 209 2.42 -8.06 32.31
CA LYS A 209 1.71 -8.25 33.60
C LYS A 209 2.46 -7.63 34.77
N LYS A 210 3.78 -7.74 34.79
CA LYS A 210 4.63 -7.17 35.86
C LYS A 210 4.60 -5.65 35.88
N SER A 211 4.24 -5.00 34.76
CA SER A 211 4.08 -3.54 34.71
C SER A 211 2.78 -3.02 35.37
N GLU A 212 2.00 -3.89 36.01
CA GLU A 212 0.75 -3.53 36.74
C GLU A 212 -0.23 -2.68 35.91
N GLY A 213 -0.21 -2.88 34.59
CA GLY A 213 -1.09 -2.20 33.66
C GLY A 213 -0.57 -0.85 33.12
N ASP A 214 0.72 -0.56 33.29
CA ASP A 214 1.35 0.63 32.69
C ASP A 214 1.64 0.44 31.19
N ILE A 215 1.63 -0.81 30.75
CA ILE A 215 1.84 -1.17 29.34
C ILE A 215 0.52 -1.54 28.69
N ILE A 216 0.29 -0.98 27.48
CA ILE A 216 -0.80 -1.33 26.56
C ILE A 216 -0.16 -2.04 25.39
N LEU A 217 -0.53 -3.31 25.18
CA LEU A 217 0.01 -4.12 24.09
C LEU A 217 -0.88 -4.01 22.84
N PHE A 218 -0.38 -3.45 21.77
CA PHE A 218 -1.02 -3.48 20.47
C PHE A 218 -0.65 -4.76 19.73
N ILE A 219 -1.66 -5.45 19.21
CA ILE A 219 -1.51 -6.69 18.45
C ILE A 219 -2.22 -6.49 17.11
N ASP A 220 -1.42 -6.25 16.09
CA ASP A 220 -1.96 -6.21 14.72
C ASP A 220 -2.26 -7.65 14.25
N GLU A 221 -3.24 -7.79 13.36
CA GLU A 221 -3.71 -9.08 12.88
C GLU A 221 -3.94 -10.11 14.04
N ILE A 222 -4.57 -9.65 15.12
CA ILE A 222 -4.75 -10.46 16.35
C ILE A 222 -5.42 -11.82 16.09
N HIS A 223 -6.13 -11.96 14.97
CA HIS A 223 -6.73 -13.22 14.54
C HIS A 223 -5.69 -14.33 14.30
N THR A 224 -4.45 -13.98 13.94
CA THR A 224 -3.36 -14.93 13.75
C THR A 224 -3.02 -15.68 15.04
N LEU A 225 -3.14 -15.02 16.18
CA LEU A 225 -2.95 -15.62 17.49
C LEU A 225 -4.15 -16.46 17.96
N VAL A 226 -5.36 -16.15 17.46
CA VAL A 226 -6.61 -16.79 17.89
C VAL A 226 -7.00 -17.93 16.98
N GLY A 227 -6.73 -17.83 15.68
CA GLY A 227 -7.20 -18.73 14.65
C GLY A 227 -6.29 -19.89 14.31
N ALA A 228 -5.06 -19.85 14.75
CA ALA A 228 -4.02 -20.80 14.37
C ALA A 228 -4.22 -22.26 14.91
N GLY A 229 -5.28 -22.50 15.72
CA GLY A 229 -5.47 -23.77 16.44
C GLY A 229 -6.20 -24.90 15.72
N LYS A 230 -6.57 -24.80 14.42
CA LYS A 230 -7.40 -25.80 13.73
C LYS A 230 -6.70 -26.71 12.70
N GLY A 231 -5.39 -26.53 12.47
CA GLY A 231 -4.57 -27.43 11.64
C GLY A 231 -3.61 -28.26 12.47
N GLU A 232 -3.25 -29.47 12.04
CA GLU A 232 -2.15 -30.24 12.64
C GLU A 232 -0.86 -29.40 12.59
N GLY A 233 -0.45 -28.85 13.73
CA GLY A 233 0.74 -27.96 13.85
C GLY A 233 0.47 -26.48 14.07
N ALA A 234 -0.80 -26.03 14.12
CA ALA A 234 -1.14 -24.61 14.29
C ALA A 234 -0.96 -24.13 15.76
N MET A 235 -0.51 -22.88 15.91
CA MET A 235 -0.16 -22.23 17.19
C MET A 235 -1.44 -21.92 17.99
N ASP A 236 -1.58 -22.45 19.21
CA ASP A 236 -2.69 -22.13 20.11
C ASP A 236 -2.31 -21.01 21.09
N ALA A 237 -1.90 -19.86 20.54
CA ALA A 237 -1.58 -18.68 21.33
C ALA A 237 -2.79 -18.10 22.07
N ALA A 238 -4.00 -18.42 21.60
CA ALA A 238 -5.24 -18.03 22.26
C ALA A 238 -5.34 -18.53 23.72
N ASN A 239 -4.86 -19.73 23.98
CA ASN A 239 -4.86 -20.29 25.34
C ASN A 239 -3.88 -19.59 26.29
N ILE A 240 -2.89 -18.89 25.76
CA ILE A 240 -1.93 -18.09 26.53
C ILE A 240 -2.55 -16.71 26.85
N LEU A 241 -3.22 -16.08 25.86
CA LEU A 241 -3.84 -14.76 26.01
C LEU A 241 -5.12 -14.78 26.87
N LYS A 242 -5.98 -15.78 26.69
CA LYS A 242 -7.30 -15.88 27.37
C LYS A 242 -7.23 -15.72 28.88
N PRO A 243 -6.33 -16.39 29.63
CA PRO A 243 -6.24 -16.23 31.09
C PRO A 243 -5.84 -14.82 31.52
N ALA A 244 -4.92 -14.20 30.80
CA ALA A 244 -4.43 -12.85 31.10
C ALA A 244 -5.52 -11.79 30.84
N LEU A 245 -6.21 -11.90 29.70
CA LEU A 245 -7.37 -11.05 29.35
C LEU A 245 -8.55 -11.29 30.34
N ALA A 246 -8.77 -12.55 30.72
CA ALA A 246 -9.88 -12.90 31.63
C ALA A 246 -9.74 -12.26 33.00
N ARG A 247 -8.51 -12.19 33.53
CA ARG A 247 -8.21 -11.62 34.84
C ARG A 247 -8.03 -10.09 34.80
N GLY A 248 -7.99 -9.48 33.60
CA GLY A 248 -7.71 -8.06 33.42
C GLY A 248 -6.24 -7.69 33.67
N GLU A 249 -5.36 -8.68 33.66
CA GLU A 249 -3.91 -8.52 33.85
C GLU A 249 -3.20 -7.99 32.61
N LEU A 250 -3.85 -8.12 31.44
CA LEU A 250 -3.36 -7.64 30.15
C LEU A 250 -4.30 -6.57 29.60
N ARG A 251 -3.74 -5.39 29.33
CA ARG A 251 -4.41 -4.36 28.52
C ARG A 251 -3.91 -4.46 27.09
N SER A 252 -4.83 -4.68 26.17
CA SER A 252 -4.46 -4.86 24.77
C SER A 252 -5.40 -4.11 23.82
N ILE A 253 -4.85 -3.69 22.69
CA ILE A 253 -5.58 -3.18 21.52
C ILE A 253 -5.37 -4.23 20.44
N GLY A 254 -6.45 -4.82 19.92
CA GLY A 254 -6.37 -5.72 18.76
C GLY A 254 -6.73 -5.01 17.48
N ALA A 255 -6.19 -5.44 16.33
CA ALA A 255 -6.65 -5.03 15.02
C ALA A 255 -6.91 -6.27 14.15
N THR A 256 -7.98 -6.24 13.35
CA THR A 256 -8.36 -7.35 12.46
C THR A 256 -9.34 -6.86 11.38
N THR A 257 -9.65 -7.70 10.41
CA THR A 257 -10.73 -7.44 9.44
C THR A 257 -12.08 -7.93 9.96
N LEU A 258 -13.18 -7.53 9.30
CA LEU A 258 -14.53 -7.96 9.69
C LEU A 258 -14.71 -9.46 9.52
N ASP A 259 -14.28 -10.02 8.41
CA ASP A 259 -14.39 -11.45 8.11
C ASP A 259 -13.63 -12.31 9.12
N GLU A 260 -12.44 -11.88 9.48
CA GLU A 260 -11.59 -12.57 10.46
C GLU A 260 -12.15 -12.46 11.87
N TYR A 261 -12.72 -11.30 12.22
CA TYR A 261 -13.43 -11.13 13.49
C TYR A 261 -14.60 -12.11 13.61
N GLN A 262 -15.45 -12.19 12.59
CA GLN A 262 -16.59 -13.13 12.56
C GLN A 262 -16.13 -14.59 12.61
N LYS A 263 -15.07 -14.91 11.89
CA LYS A 263 -14.55 -16.27 11.79
C LYS A 263 -13.91 -16.77 13.08
N TYR A 264 -13.18 -15.92 13.80
CA TYR A 264 -12.33 -16.30 14.92
C TYR A 264 -12.79 -15.76 16.28
N PHE A 265 -13.31 -14.54 16.37
CA PHE A 265 -13.68 -13.89 17.63
C PHE A 265 -15.13 -14.13 18.03
N GLU A 266 -16.10 -13.98 17.14
CA GLU A 266 -17.53 -14.19 17.43
C GLU A 266 -17.82 -15.63 17.88
N LYS A 267 -17.05 -16.60 17.37
CA LYS A 267 -17.19 -18.00 17.75
C LYS A 267 -16.62 -18.31 19.13
N ASP A 268 -15.73 -17.47 19.65
CA ASP A 268 -15.14 -17.59 20.97
C ASP A 268 -15.75 -16.59 21.96
N LYS A 269 -16.81 -16.99 22.62
CA LYS A 269 -17.56 -16.17 23.60
C LYS A 269 -16.70 -15.65 24.77
N ALA A 270 -15.56 -16.27 25.05
CA ALA A 270 -14.65 -15.80 26.09
C ALA A 270 -13.87 -14.57 25.65
N LEU A 271 -13.42 -14.53 24.40
CA LEU A 271 -12.75 -13.37 23.79
C LEU A 271 -13.77 -12.25 23.49
N GLU A 272 -14.91 -12.56 22.87
CA GLU A 272 -15.97 -11.60 22.56
C GLU A 272 -16.39 -10.76 23.78
N ARG A 273 -16.47 -11.38 24.94
CA ARG A 273 -16.81 -10.69 26.19
C ARG A 273 -15.70 -9.79 26.75
N ARG A 274 -14.48 -9.87 26.24
CA ARG A 274 -13.31 -9.13 26.72
C ARG A 274 -12.93 -7.97 25.85
N PHE A 275 -13.24 -8.06 24.57
CA PHE A 275 -12.98 -7.00 23.60
C PHE A 275 -14.23 -6.14 23.35
N GLN A 276 -14.00 -4.87 23.06
CA GLN A 276 -15.02 -3.92 22.64
C GLN A 276 -14.71 -3.45 21.23
N ILE A 277 -15.65 -3.62 20.34
CA ILE A 277 -15.49 -3.27 18.92
C ILE A 277 -15.37 -1.76 18.74
N VAL A 278 -14.44 -1.36 17.90
CA VAL A 278 -14.29 -0.04 17.29
C VAL A 278 -14.22 -0.24 15.78
N MET A 279 -15.26 0.19 15.07
CA MET A 279 -15.28 0.11 13.61
C MET A 279 -14.37 1.17 13.03
N VAL A 280 -13.55 0.78 12.07
CA VAL A 280 -12.63 1.65 11.32
C VAL A 280 -13.04 1.60 9.85
N ASN A 281 -13.92 2.52 9.49
CA ASN A 281 -14.42 2.61 8.13
C ASN A 281 -13.40 3.26 7.19
N GLU A 282 -13.55 2.99 5.90
CA GLU A 282 -12.84 3.72 4.85
C GLU A 282 -13.18 5.22 4.96
N PRO A 283 -12.19 6.13 5.00
CA PRO A 283 -12.44 7.56 5.04
C PRO A 283 -13.04 8.04 3.71
N ASP A 284 -13.83 9.12 3.77
CA ASP A 284 -14.31 9.78 2.56
C ASP A 284 -13.17 10.48 1.80
N THR A 285 -13.47 10.90 0.57
CA THR A 285 -12.50 11.57 -0.30
C THR A 285 -11.92 12.84 0.31
N LEU A 286 -12.73 13.67 0.96
CA LEU A 286 -12.27 14.93 1.57
C LEU A 286 -11.35 14.67 2.77
N SER A 287 -11.73 13.74 3.63
CA SER A 287 -10.89 13.30 4.76
C SER A 287 -9.58 12.70 4.27
N THR A 288 -9.62 11.91 3.19
CA THR A 288 -8.42 11.31 2.60
C THR A 288 -7.48 12.36 2.01
N ILE A 289 -8.00 13.37 1.29
CA ILE A 289 -7.19 14.49 0.80
C ILE A 289 -6.49 15.19 1.98
N SER A 290 -7.19 15.41 3.08
CA SER A 290 -6.62 16.02 4.29
C SER A 290 -5.51 15.15 4.91
N ILE A 291 -5.69 13.82 4.91
CA ILE A 291 -4.66 12.87 5.37
C ILE A 291 -3.41 12.98 4.48
N LEU A 292 -3.56 12.91 3.16
CA LEU A 292 -2.43 12.98 2.23
C LEU A 292 -1.70 14.33 2.32
N ARG A 293 -2.45 15.45 2.47
CA ARG A 293 -1.84 16.76 2.71
C ARG A 293 -0.97 16.79 3.96
N GLY A 294 -1.38 16.11 5.01
CA GLY A 294 -0.59 16.01 6.23
C GLY A 294 0.62 15.09 6.13
N LEU A 295 0.58 14.11 5.25
CA LEU A 295 1.70 13.20 4.97
C LEU A 295 2.67 13.76 3.92
N LYS A 296 2.22 14.70 3.10
CA LYS A 296 2.93 15.28 1.95
C LYS A 296 4.40 15.61 2.26
N GLU A 297 4.65 16.39 3.31
CA GLU A 297 6.01 16.85 3.66
C GLU A 297 6.98 15.70 3.91
N ARG A 298 6.50 14.58 4.49
CA ARG A 298 7.34 13.40 4.73
C ARG A 298 7.72 12.68 3.45
N TYR A 299 6.77 12.51 2.53
CA TYR A 299 7.04 11.90 1.23
C TYR A 299 7.91 12.80 0.35
N GLU A 300 7.68 14.11 0.37
CA GLU A 300 8.55 15.09 -0.29
C GLU A 300 9.99 15.00 0.21
N ASN A 301 10.18 14.87 1.53
CA ASN A 301 11.50 14.74 2.14
C ASN A 301 12.15 13.38 1.84
N HIS A 302 11.37 12.29 1.85
CA HIS A 302 11.90 10.95 1.55
C HIS A 302 12.38 10.82 0.11
N HIS A 303 11.55 11.27 -0.84
CA HIS A 303 11.87 11.17 -2.27
C HIS A 303 12.63 12.37 -2.82
N HIS A 304 12.76 13.44 -2.04
CA HIS A 304 13.40 14.69 -2.45
C HIS A 304 12.76 15.36 -3.68
N VAL A 305 11.46 15.16 -3.85
CA VAL A 305 10.65 15.78 -4.90
C VAL A 305 9.54 16.62 -4.28
N ARG A 306 8.92 17.50 -5.05
CA ARG A 306 7.75 18.26 -4.62
C ARG A 306 6.49 17.60 -5.13
N ILE A 307 5.44 17.56 -4.30
CA ILE A 307 4.14 17.00 -4.65
C ILE A 307 3.13 18.16 -4.72
N LYS A 308 2.52 18.36 -5.88
CA LYS A 308 1.48 19.37 -6.05
C LYS A 308 0.18 18.96 -5.38
N ASP A 309 -0.66 19.95 -5.05
CA ASP A 309 -1.97 19.67 -4.45
C ASP A 309 -2.92 18.98 -5.43
N ASP A 310 -2.81 19.28 -6.72
CA ASP A 310 -3.54 18.60 -7.78
C ASP A 310 -3.19 17.10 -7.89
N ALA A 311 -1.91 16.74 -7.66
CA ALA A 311 -1.50 15.34 -7.56
C ALA A 311 -2.15 14.62 -6.38
N ILE A 312 -2.26 15.29 -5.21
CA ILE A 312 -2.94 14.71 -4.04
C ILE A 312 -4.42 14.47 -4.33
N ILE A 313 -5.10 15.46 -4.91
CA ILE A 313 -6.50 15.34 -5.29
C ILE A 313 -6.67 14.21 -6.31
N ALA A 314 -5.82 14.18 -7.34
CA ALA A 314 -5.85 13.13 -8.36
C ALA A 314 -5.59 11.74 -7.75
N ALA A 315 -4.65 11.59 -6.82
CA ALA A 315 -4.36 10.31 -6.17
C ALA A 315 -5.60 9.76 -5.44
N VAL A 316 -6.35 10.62 -4.75
CA VAL A 316 -7.57 10.23 -4.04
C VAL A 316 -8.71 9.93 -5.01
N GLU A 317 -8.98 10.80 -5.95
CA GLU A 317 -10.11 10.66 -6.88
C GLU A 317 -9.92 9.49 -7.86
N LEU A 318 -8.72 9.38 -8.45
CA LEU A 318 -8.43 8.31 -9.40
C LEU A 318 -8.34 6.95 -8.71
N SER A 319 -7.73 6.87 -7.52
CA SER A 319 -7.70 5.60 -6.78
C SER A 319 -9.10 5.16 -6.34
N ASN A 320 -9.93 6.10 -5.88
CA ASN A 320 -11.31 5.78 -5.49
C ASN A 320 -12.16 5.29 -6.66
N ARG A 321 -11.90 5.83 -7.86
CA ARG A 321 -12.66 5.53 -9.08
C ARG A 321 -12.18 4.26 -9.77
N TYR A 322 -10.85 4.06 -9.89
CA TYR A 322 -10.27 3.03 -10.74
C TYR A 322 -9.68 1.83 -9.98
N ILE A 323 -9.32 1.99 -8.69
CA ILE A 323 -8.77 0.92 -7.85
C ILE A 323 -9.83 0.48 -6.85
N THR A 324 -10.54 -0.60 -7.17
CA THR A 324 -11.71 -1.07 -6.41
C THR A 324 -11.42 -2.23 -5.46
N ASP A 325 -10.26 -2.84 -5.56
CA ASP A 325 -9.80 -3.97 -4.76
C ASP A 325 -8.99 -3.56 -3.52
N ARG A 326 -8.74 -2.27 -3.34
CA ARG A 326 -8.06 -1.67 -2.19
C ARG A 326 -8.87 -0.52 -1.60
N PHE A 327 -8.54 -0.13 -0.36
CA PHE A 327 -9.29 0.87 0.40
C PHE A 327 -8.48 2.15 0.64
N LEU A 328 -9.18 3.27 0.77
CA LEU A 328 -8.59 4.54 1.20
C LEU A 328 -8.24 4.47 2.71
N PRO A 329 -7.20 5.18 3.17
CA PRO A 329 -6.32 6.07 2.41
C PRO A 329 -5.14 5.37 1.72
N ASP A 330 -4.89 4.10 2.03
CA ASP A 330 -3.68 3.35 1.66
C ASP A 330 -3.40 3.37 0.16
N LYS A 331 -4.41 3.04 -0.67
CA LYS A 331 -4.26 3.06 -2.13
C LYS A 331 -3.87 4.42 -2.71
N ALA A 332 -4.33 5.52 -2.09
CA ALA A 332 -3.98 6.87 -2.53
C ALA A 332 -2.57 7.27 -2.06
N ILE A 333 -2.17 6.82 -0.88
CA ILE A 333 -0.81 6.99 -0.34
C ILE A 333 0.18 6.24 -1.24
N ASP A 334 -0.10 4.99 -1.57
CA ASP A 334 0.75 4.18 -2.45
C ASP A 334 0.94 4.83 -3.83
N LEU A 335 -0.13 5.41 -4.42
CA LEU A 335 -0.01 6.13 -5.69
C LEU A 335 0.90 7.35 -5.59
N MET A 336 0.76 8.12 -4.52
CA MET A 336 1.60 9.28 -4.26
C MET A 336 3.06 8.87 -4.06
N ASP A 337 3.29 7.81 -3.32
CA ASP A 337 4.62 7.24 -3.04
C ASP A 337 5.30 6.73 -4.33
N GLU A 338 4.58 5.93 -5.13
CA GLU A 338 5.13 5.40 -6.39
C GLU A 338 5.38 6.50 -7.43
N ALA A 339 4.50 7.50 -7.55
CA ALA A 339 4.70 8.62 -8.45
C ALA A 339 5.94 9.44 -8.04
N ALA A 340 6.10 9.69 -6.74
CA ALA A 340 7.27 10.38 -6.20
C ALA A 340 8.56 9.57 -6.40
N ALA A 341 8.51 8.25 -6.18
CA ALA A 341 9.64 7.36 -6.44
C ALA A 341 10.03 7.32 -7.93
N LYS A 342 9.03 7.26 -8.83
CA LYS A 342 9.25 7.31 -10.30
C LYS A 342 9.96 8.60 -10.68
N LEU A 343 9.41 9.74 -10.25
CA LEU A 343 10.00 11.05 -10.55
C LEU A 343 11.42 11.16 -10.00
N ARG A 344 11.69 10.66 -8.79
CA ARG A 344 13.04 10.60 -8.22
C ARG A 344 14.00 9.81 -9.10
N MET A 345 13.57 8.65 -9.60
CA MET A 345 14.40 7.87 -10.54
C MET A 345 14.68 8.62 -11.83
N GLU A 346 13.70 9.36 -12.36
CA GLU A 346 13.85 10.17 -13.56
C GLU A 346 14.85 11.32 -13.36
N VAL A 347 14.80 11.98 -12.20
CA VAL A 347 15.77 13.03 -11.81
C VAL A 347 17.19 12.49 -11.70
N ASP A 348 17.36 11.28 -11.18
CA ASP A 348 18.68 10.65 -11.02
C ASP A 348 19.21 10.00 -12.30
N SER A 349 18.34 9.68 -13.25
CA SER A 349 18.67 9.05 -14.52
C SER A 349 19.04 10.06 -15.60
N VAL A 350 19.60 9.55 -16.69
CA VAL A 350 19.88 10.34 -17.90
C VAL A 350 18.55 10.59 -18.62
N PRO A 351 18.21 11.83 -19.02
CA PRO A 351 17.00 12.13 -19.77
C PRO A 351 16.89 11.28 -21.06
N GLU A 352 15.65 10.90 -21.40
CA GLU A 352 15.37 10.02 -22.55
C GLU A 352 15.93 10.58 -23.85
N GLU A 353 15.78 11.88 -24.08
CA GLU A 353 16.32 12.58 -25.26
C GLU A 353 17.86 12.44 -25.38
N LEU A 354 18.55 12.54 -24.24
CA LEU A 354 20.01 12.39 -24.21
C LEU A 354 20.44 10.92 -24.42
N ASP A 355 19.68 9.97 -23.87
CA ASP A 355 19.94 8.53 -24.05
C ASP A 355 19.68 8.11 -25.51
N GLU A 356 18.62 8.62 -26.15
CA GLU A 356 18.36 8.38 -27.59
C GLU A 356 19.51 8.89 -28.46
N ILE A 357 19.98 10.11 -28.22
CA ILE A 357 21.11 10.69 -28.96
C ILE A 357 22.36 9.83 -28.74
N SER A 358 22.64 9.44 -27.50
CA SER A 358 23.81 8.59 -27.18
C SER A 358 23.73 7.21 -27.84
N ARG A 359 22.52 6.61 -27.92
CA ARG A 359 22.31 5.34 -28.64
C ARG A 359 22.55 5.48 -30.14
N LYS A 360 22.02 6.55 -30.77
CA LYS A 360 22.26 6.85 -32.19
C LYS A 360 23.75 7.05 -32.49
N ILE A 361 24.45 7.79 -31.62
CA ILE A 361 25.89 7.96 -31.74
C ILE A 361 26.63 6.61 -31.72
N LYS A 362 26.33 5.75 -30.75
CA LYS A 362 26.89 4.41 -30.64
C LYS A 362 26.62 3.56 -31.89
N GLN A 363 25.38 3.60 -32.39
CA GLN A 363 25.00 2.88 -33.61
C GLN A 363 25.79 3.35 -34.82
N LEU A 364 25.89 4.66 -35.03
CA LEU A 364 26.66 5.24 -36.13
C LEU A 364 28.18 5.02 -35.99
N GLU A 365 28.70 4.98 -34.76
CA GLU A 365 30.12 4.62 -34.53
C GLU A 365 30.40 3.16 -34.93
N ILE A 366 29.48 2.23 -34.61
CA ILE A 366 29.59 0.83 -35.05
C ILE A 366 29.49 0.73 -36.57
N GLU A 367 28.55 1.45 -37.19
CA GLU A 367 28.40 1.48 -38.66
C GLU A 367 29.64 2.08 -39.34
N ARG A 368 30.17 3.15 -38.79
CA ARG A 368 31.43 3.76 -39.30
C ARG A 368 32.58 2.78 -39.28
N GLU A 369 32.77 2.00 -38.23
CA GLU A 369 33.83 1.00 -38.14
C GLU A 369 33.59 -0.18 -39.11
N ALA A 370 32.36 -0.54 -39.41
CA ALA A 370 32.02 -1.55 -40.41
C ALA A 370 32.32 -1.07 -41.83
N ILE A 371 31.88 0.14 -42.18
CA ILE A 371 32.10 0.75 -43.53
C ILE A 371 33.56 1.09 -43.77
N LYS A 372 34.31 1.41 -42.74
CA LYS A 372 35.78 1.63 -42.85
C LYS A 372 36.50 0.40 -43.36
N ARG A 373 36.00 -0.80 -43.08
CA ARG A 373 36.52 -2.06 -43.63
C ARG A 373 36.17 -2.28 -45.10
N GLU A 374 35.04 -1.69 -45.54
CA GLU A 374 34.56 -1.78 -46.93
C GLU A 374 35.15 -0.70 -47.86
N ASN A 375 35.88 0.32 -47.32
CA ASN A 375 36.54 1.41 -48.04
C ASN A 375 35.58 2.35 -48.81
N ASP A 376 34.31 2.48 -48.40
CA ASP A 376 33.34 3.40 -49.01
C ASP A 376 33.52 4.84 -48.47
N LYS A 377 34.36 5.61 -49.16
CA LYS A 377 34.72 6.99 -48.76
C LYS A 377 33.52 7.96 -48.68
N PRO A 378 32.59 8.01 -49.67
CA PRO A 378 31.45 8.93 -49.59
C PRO A 378 30.57 8.70 -48.37
N LYS A 379 30.30 7.45 -48.06
CA LYS A 379 29.46 7.06 -46.95
C LYS A 379 30.13 7.31 -45.59
N LEU A 380 31.45 7.12 -45.49
CA LEU A 380 32.26 7.48 -44.34
C LEU A 380 32.23 8.98 -44.04
N GLU A 381 32.23 9.83 -45.06
CA GLU A 381 32.18 11.28 -44.92
C GLU A 381 30.80 11.75 -44.45
N GLN A 382 29.74 11.13 -44.96
CA GLN A 382 28.37 11.41 -44.54
C GLN A 382 28.14 11.04 -43.07
N ILE A 383 28.51 9.81 -42.66
CA ILE A 383 28.42 9.36 -41.27
C ILE A 383 29.31 10.21 -40.36
N GLY A 384 30.46 10.64 -40.85
CA GLY A 384 31.35 11.53 -40.10
C GLY A 384 30.70 12.89 -39.77
N LYS A 385 29.95 13.47 -40.71
CA LYS A 385 29.21 14.73 -40.50
C LYS A 385 28.05 14.54 -39.50
N GLU A 386 27.25 13.48 -39.69
CA GLU A 386 26.14 13.16 -38.82
C GLU A 386 26.59 12.88 -37.39
N LEU A 387 27.72 12.15 -37.22
CA LEU A 387 28.33 11.93 -35.92
C LEU A 387 28.80 13.24 -35.25
N ALA A 388 29.36 14.17 -36.03
CA ALA A 388 29.82 15.45 -35.50
C ALA A 388 28.64 16.29 -35.01
N GLU A 389 27.55 16.37 -35.78
CA GLU A 389 26.33 17.08 -35.42
C GLU A 389 25.65 16.47 -34.15
N LEU A 390 25.51 15.13 -34.09
CA LEU A 390 24.94 14.45 -32.95
C LEU A 390 25.81 14.59 -31.69
N LYS A 391 27.13 14.57 -31.81
CA LYS A 391 28.06 14.79 -30.69
C LYS A 391 27.99 16.23 -30.15
N GLU A 392 27.82 17.21 -31.03
CA GLU A 392 27.61 18.60 -30.62
C GLU A 392 26.29 18.76 -29.88
N GLN A 393 25.21 18.14 -30.38
CA GLN A 393 23.93 18.08 -29.70
C GLN A 393 24.02 17.38 -28.34
N GLU A 394 24.64 16.19 -28.27
CA GLU A 394 24.88 15.46 -27.03
C GLU A 394 25.59 16.33 -25.99
N ASN A 395 26.67 17.02 -26.39
CA ASN A 395 27.42 17.88 -25.49
C ASN A 395 26.59 19.06 -24.97
N SER A 396 25.79 19.67 -25.85
CA SER A 396 24.89 20.76 -25.49
C SER A 396 23.82 20.30 -24.48
N TYR A 397 23.14 19.19 -24.78
CA TYR A 397 22.11 18.61 -23.86
C TYR A 397 22.72 18.17 -22.54
N LYS A 398 23.90 17.54 -22.58
CA LYS A 398 24.64 17.10 -21.39
C LYS A 398 25.06 18.25 -20.50
N ALA A 399 25.53 19.36 -21.09
CA ALA A 399 25.88 20.57 -20.32
C ALA A 399 24.65 21.20 -19.67
N LYS A 400 23.52 21.30 -20.40
CA LYS A 400 22.24 21.80 -19.86
C LYS A 400 21.75 20.90 -18.71
N TRP A 401 21.69 19.58 -18.92
CA TRP A 401 21.29 18.62 -17.91
C TRP A 401 22.17 18.67 -16.65
N GLN A 402 23.50 18.74 -16.81
CA GLN A 402 24.42 18.85 -15.67
C GLN A 402 24.20 20.14 -14.87
N SER A 403 23.92 21.24 -15.55
CA SER A 403 23.61 22.54 -14.90
C SER A 403 22.30 22.48 -14.11
N GLU A 404 21.23 21.95 -14.71
CA GLU A 404 19.95 21.72 -14.02
C GLU A 404 20.14 20.79 -12.82
N LYS A 405 20.82 19.65 -13.01
CA LYS A 405 21.08 18.66 -11.95
C LYS A 405 21.85 19.25 -10.76
N THR A 406 22.79 20.17 -11.03
CA THR A 406 23.55 20.83 -9.96
C THR A 406 22.64 21.71 -9.09
N LEU A 407 21.72 22.47 -9.72
CA LEU A 407 20.76 23.30 -9.00
C LEU A 407 19.75 22.45 -8.22
N VAL A 408 19.23 21.39 -8.83
CA VAL A 408 18.32 20.43 -8.16
C VAL A 408 18.99 19.80 -6.95
N ASN A 409 20.22 19.32 -7.08
CA ASN A 409 20.97 18.75 -5.96
C ASN A 409 21.20 19.76 -4.82
N LYS A 410 21.42 21.03 -5.17
CA LYS A 410 21.58 22.10 -4.18
C LYS A 410 20.26 22.33 -3.40
N ILE A 411 19.12 22.38 -4.10
CA ILE A 411 17.80 22.48 -3.48
C ILE A 411 17.55 21.30 -2.53
N GLN A 412 17.91 20.07 -2.96
CA GLN A 412 17.76 18.88 -2.14
C GLN A 412 18.64 18.91 -0.88
N GLN A 413 19.89 19.29 -1.01
CA GLN A 413 20.81 19.43 0.15
C GLN A 413 20.25 20.41 1.18
N ASN A 414 19.77 21.56 0.72
CA ASN A 414 19.16 22.56 1.59
C ASN A 414 17.88 22.05 2.28
N LYS A 415 17.06 21.25 1.60
CA LYS A 415 15.87 20.60 2.21
C LYS A 415 16.25 19.61 3.31
N VAL A 416 17.25 18.78 3.08
CA VAL A 416 17.76 17.83 4.11
C VAL A 416 18.32 18.59 5.32
N GLU A 417 19.00 19.71 5.09
CA GLU A 417 19.52 20.54 6.19
C GLU A 417 18.41 21.20 6.98
N ILE A 418 17.34 21.67 6.32
CA ILE A 418 16.13 22.21 6.97
C ILE A 418 15.49 21.14 7.88
N GLU A 419 15.39 19.90 7.43
CA GLU A 419 14.81 18.81 8.23
C GLU A 419 15.64 18.53 9.48
N ASN A 420 16.95 18.43 9.31
CA ASN A 420 17.87 18.26 10.45
C ASN A 420 17.75 19.41 11.46
N LEU A 421 17.65 20.65 10.98
CA LEU A 421 17.47 21.82 11.83
C LEU A 421 16.10 21.87 12.50
N LYS A 422 15.02 21.44 11.83
CA LYS A 422 13.70 21.28 12.47
C LYS A 422 13.74 20.27 13.61
N PHE A 423 14.38 19.13 13.38
CA PHE A 423 14.55 18.11 14.42
C PHE A 423 15.39 18.61 15.59
N GLU A 424 16.46 19.36 15.32
CA GLU A 424 17.30 19.98 16.35
C GLU A 424 16.52 21.06 17.15
N ALA A 425 15.68 21.84 16.48
CA ALA A 425 14.82 22.83 17.13
C ALA A 425 13.79 22.18 18.06
N ASP A 426 13.15 21.10 17.62
CA ASP A 426 12.17 20.36 18.41
C ASP A 426 12.83 19.67 19.62
N LYS A 427 14.07 19.23 19.48
CA LYS A 427 14.87 18.68 20.59
C LYS A 427 15.22 19.78 21.59
N ALA A 428 15.72 20.92 21.12
CA ALA A 428 16.06 22.06 21.97
C ALA A 428 14.83 22.63 22.70
N GLU A 429 13.65 22.64 22.05
CA GLU A 429 12.39 23.08 22.67
C GLU A 429 11.99 22.16 23.83
N ARG A 430 12.18 20.83 23.69
CA ARG A 430 11.93 19.86 24.77
C ARG A 430 12.93 19.98 25.93
N GLU A 431 14.17 20.40 25.63
CA GLU A 431 15.22 20.64 26.63
C GLU A 431 15.08 22.03 27.29
N GLY A 432 14.15 22.88 26.79
CA GLY A 432 13.89 24.22 27.32
C GLY A 432 14.87 25.30 26.86
N ASP A 433 15.70 25.01 25.86
CA ASP A 433 16.64 25.98 25.25
C ASP A 433 15.96 26.81 24.17
N TYR A 434 15.14 27.74 24.60
CA TYR A 434 14.41 28.64 23.69
C TYR A 434 15.32 29.59 22.89
N GLY A 435 16.56 29.86 23.39
CA GLY A 435 17.53 30.65 22.66
C GLY A 435 17.98 29.99 21.37
N ARG A 436 18.29 28.68 21.46
CA ARG A 436 18.67 27.86 20.31
C ARG A 436 17.50 27.62 19.33
N VAL A 437 16.30 27.46 19.86
CA VAL A 437 15.08 27.36 19.04
C VAL A 437 14.87 28.62 18.20
N ALA A 438 15.04 29.82 18.81
CA ALA A 438 14.90 31.07 18.13
C ALA A 438 15.99 31.29 17.06
N GLU A 439 17.25 30.95 17.35
CA GLU A 439 18.36 30.99 16.36
C GLU A 439 18.06 30.10 15.14
N ILE A 440 17.60 28.90 15.39
CA ILE A 440 17.29 27.94 14.30
C ILE A 440 16.08 28.43 13.50
N ARG A 441 14.94 28.71 14.16
CA ARG A 441 13.67 29.01 13.46
C ARG A 441 13.69 30.37 12.74
N TYR A 442 14.29 31.40 13.36
CA TYR A 442 14.28 32.75 12.80
C TYR A 442 15.58 33.15 12.07
N GLY A 443 16.66 32.38 12.24
CA GLY A 443 17.92 32.61 11.54
C GLY A 443 18.17 31.59 10.43
N LYS A 444 18.56 30.39 10.81
CA LYS A 444 19.04 29.37 9.86
C LYS A 444 17.97 28.88 8.88
N LEU A 445 16.76 28.59 9.38
CA LEU A 445 15.66 28.10 8.53
C LEU A 445 15.20 29.17 7.53
N GLN A 446 15.17 30.47 7.92
CA GLN A 446 14.83 31.55 7.01
C GLN A 446 15.87 31.69 5.90
N ALA A 447 17.16 31.66 6.24
CA ALA A 447 18.24 31.78 5.25
C ALA A 447 18.20 30.62 4.22
N LEU A 448 18.03 29.40 4.68
CA LEU A 448 17.93 28.22 3.79
C LEU A 448 16.68 28.25 2.90
N ASN A 449 15.53 28.67 3.42
CA ASN A 449 14.32 28.83 2.61
C ASN A 449 14.50 29.90 1.53
N GLN A 450 15.13 31.03 1.86
CA GLN A 450 15.43 32.05 0.87
C GLN A 450 16.40 31.55 -0.20
N GLU A 451 17.43 30.77 0.19
CA GLU A 451 18.37 30.19 -0.77
C GLU A 451 17.68 29.18 -1.69
N ILE A 452 16.71 28.41 -1.18
CA ILE A 452 15.89 27.50 -1.99
C ILE A 452 15.08 28.31 -3.01
N GLU A 453 14.38 29.37 -2.60
CA GLU A 453 13.60 30.23 -3.50
C GLU A 453 14.46 30.85 -4.60
N GLU A 454 15.61 31.39 -4.26
CA GLU A 454 16.56 31.95 -5.23
C GLU A 454 17.08 30.90 -6.21
N THR A 455 17.35 29.68 -5.73
CA THR A 455 17.84 28.58 -6.56
C THR A 455 16.74 28.05 -7.47
N GLN A 456 15.49 27.99 -6.98
CA GLN A 456 14.32 27.62 -7.80
C GLN A 456 14.04 28.65 -8.90
N GLN A 457 14.14 29.95 -8.59
CA GLN A 457 14.00 30.98 -9.61
C GLN A 457 15.06 30.85 -10.72
N LYS A 458 16.32 30.64 -10.35
CA LYS A 458 17.40 30.39 -11.32
C LYS A 458 17.16 29.16 -12.18
N LEU A 459 16.66 28.09 -11.58
CA LEU A 459 16.33 26.87 -12.30
C LEU A 459 15.19 27.11 -13.29
N HIS A 460 14.14 27.78 -12.86
CA HIS A 460 12.99 28.12 -13.72
C HIS A 460 13.40 29.04 -14.91
N GLU A 461 14.23 30.03 -14.66
CA GLU A 461 14.80 30.89 -15.72
C GLU A 461 15.65 30.09 -16.73
N MET A 462 16.39 29.09 -16.27
CA MET A 462 17.25 28.24 -17.12
C MET A 462 16.43 27.21 -17.91
N GLN A 463 15.37 26.68 -17.35
CA GLN A 463 14.53 25.65 -17.99
C GLN A 463 13.69 26.24 -19.14
N GLY A 464 13.17 27.46 -19.01
CA GLY A 464 12.28 28.09 -20.00
C GLY A 464 11.08 27.18 -20.33
N ASP A 465 10.75 27.08 -21.65
CA ASP A 465 9.64 26.25 -22.11
C ASP A 465 9.96 24.74 -22.21
N LYS A 466 11.23 24.32 -22.02
CA LYS A 466 11.68 22.92 -22.11
C LYS A 466 12.56 22.56 -20.92
N ALA A 467 11.92 22.15 -19.84
CA ALA A 467 12.57 21.56 -18.69
C ALA A 467 13.08 20.14 -19.06
N MET A 468 14.35 19.85 -18.76
CA MET A 468 14.90 18.49 -18.92
C MET A 468 14.68 17.65 -17.68
N ILE A 469 14.52 18.27 -16.51
CA ILE A 469 14.29 17.62 -15.23
C ILE A 469 12.98 18.17 -14.65
N LYS A 470 12.00 17.29 -14.46
CA LYS A 470 10.77 17.59 -13.75
C LYS A 470 11.04 17.44 -12.24
N GLU A 471 10.62 18.40 -11.43
CA GLU A 471 10.85 18.40 -9.98
C GLU A 471 9.59 18.17 -9.16
N GLU A 472 8.43 18.29 -9.79
CA GLU A 472 7.13 18.27 -9.12
C GLU A 472 6.27 17.14 -9.65
N VAL A 473 5.72 16.35 -8.75
CA VAL A 473 4.68 15.36 -9.07
C VAL A 473 3.37 16.10 -9.27
N ASP A 474 2.72 15.89 -10.40
CA ASP A 474 1.41 16.45 -10.73
C ASP A 474 0.36 15.37 -10.96
N ALA A 475 -0.86 15.79 -11.35
CA ALA A 475 -1.98 14.89 -11.60
C ALA A 475 -1.71 13.88 -12.73
N GLU A 476 -0.86 14.26 -13.71
CA GLU A 476 -0.53 13.40 -14.85
C GLU A 476 0.37 12.23 -14.43
N ASP A 477 1.36 12.47 -13.56
CA ASP A 477 2.21 11.40 -13.01
C ASP A 477 1.39 10.38 -12.22
N ILE A 478 0.42 10.84 -11.43
CA ILE A 478 -0.51 9.98 -10.71
C ILE A 478 -1.36 9.16 -11.69
N ALA A 479 -1.87 9.79 -12.75
CA ALA A 479 -2.65 9.11 -13.77
C ALA A 479 -1.84 8.04 -14.51
N ASP A 480 -0.56 8.27 -14.74
CA ASP A 480 0.36 7.29 -15.32
C ASP A 480 0.54 6.07 -14.42
N VAL A 481 0.69 6.28 -13.11
CA VAL A 481 0.78 5.17 -12.14
C VAL A 481 -0.52 4.38 -12.11
N VAL A 482 -1.67 5.07 -12.05
CA VAL A 482 -2.99 4.41 -12.09
C VAL A 482 -3.16 3.61 -13.39
N SER A 483 -2.70 4.17 -14.53
CA SER A 483 -2.75 3.49 -15.82
C SER A 483 -1.94 2.19 -15.82
N ARG A 484 -0.77 2.18 -15.18
CA ARG A 484 0.06 0.97 -15.06
C ARG A 484 -0.59 -0.09 -14.16
N TRP A 485 -1.19 0.31 -13.05
CA TRP A 485 -1.81 -0.62 -12.10
C TRP A 485 -3.09 -1.25 -12.65
N THR A 486 -3.89 -0.44 -13.34
CA THR A 486 -5.23 -0.85 -13.79
C THR A 486 -5.26 -1.32 -15.24
N GLY A 487 -4.23 -0.98 -16.04
CA GLY A 487 -4.24 -1.16 -17.49
C GLY A 487 -5.17 -0.19 -18.24
N ILE A 488 -5.73 0.81 -17.55
CA ILE A 488 -6.65 1.82 -18.13
C ILE A 488 -5.80 3.03 -18.56
N PRO A 489 -5.92 3.54 -19.77
CA PRO A 489 -5.12 4.69 -20.25
C PRO A 489 -5.61 6.02 -19.65
N VAL A 490 -5.53 6.15 -18.30
CA VAL A 490 -6.06 7.30 -17.53
C VAL A 490 -5.36 8.60 -17.88
N SER A 491 -4.04 8.57 -18.14
CA SER A 491 -3.26 9.73 -18.55
C SER A 491 -3.75 10.33 -19.86
N LYS A 492 -4.06 9.50 -20.85
CA LYS A 492 -4.66 9.96 -22.11
C LYS A 492 -6.07 10.51 -21.93
N MET A 493 -6.79 10.01 -20.92
CA MET A 493 -8.16 10.45 -20.63
C MET A 493 -8.22 11.85 -20.00
N LEU A 494 -7.23 12.25 -19.21
CA LEU A 494 -7.22 13.58 -18.57
C LEU A 494 -6.93 14.72 -19.53
N GLN A 495 -6.05 14.54 -20.50
CA GLN A 495 -5.60 15.62 -21.39
C GLN A 495 -6.56 15.92 -22.56
N SER A 496 -7.29 14.91 -23.01
CA SER A 496 -8.13 15.06 -24.21
C SER A 496 -9.64 14.94 -23.96
N GLU A 497 -10.06 14.72 -22.72
CA GLU A 497 -11.46 14.37 -22.43
C GLU A 497 -12.47 15.45 -22.82
N LYS A 498 -12.18 16.72 -22.53
CA LYS A 498 -13.17 17.79 -22.82
C LYS A 498 -13.40 17.97 -24.31
N ASP A 499 -12.34 18.02 -25.09
CA ASP A 499 -12.44 18.25 -26.54
C ASP A 499 -12.94 17.01 -27.29
N LYS A 500 -12.45 15.82 -26.92
CA LYS A 500 -12.92 14.55 -27.51
C LYS A 500 -14.39 14.28 -27.20
N LEU A 501 -14.85 14.51 -25.96
CA LEU A 501 -16.24 14.30 -25.58
C LEU A 501 -17.20 15.27 -26.30
N LEU A 502 -16.73 16.47 -26.67
CA LEU A 502 -17.53 17.41 -27.50
C LEU A 502 -17.70 16.91 -28.94
N HIS A 503 -16.74 16.11 -29.44
CA HIS A 503 -16.75 15.58 -30.81
C HIS A 503 -17.05 14.08 -30.88
N LEU A 504 -17.56 13.48 -29.80
CA LEU A 504 -17.80 12.03 -29.68
C LEU A 504 -18.70 11.49 -30.79
N GLU A 505 -19.76 12.19 -31.11
CA GLU A 505 -20.68 11.79 -32.23
C GLU A 505 -19.93 11.74 -33.55
N ALA A 506 -19.14 12.76 -33.85
CA ALA A 506 -18.40 12.84 -35.11
C ALA A 506 -17.38 11.70 -35.24
N GLU A 507 -16.70 11.33 -34.16
CA GLU A 507 -15.76 10.21 -34.11
C GLU A 507 -16.48 8.87 -34.28
N LEU A 508 -17.59 8.64 -33.59
CA LEU A 508 -18.39 7.42 -33.76
C LEU A 508 -18.98 7.30 -35.19
N HIS A 509 -19.33 8.41 -35.80
CA HIS A 509 -19.82 8.43 -37.20
C HIS A 509 -18.75 8.08 -38.24
N GLN A 510 -17.45 8.24 -37.93
CA GLN A 510 -16.40 7.78 -38.84
C GLN A 510 -16.46 6.27 -39.09
N ARG A 511 -16.92 5.52 -38.08
CA ARG A 511 -16.96 4.07 -38.10
C ARG A 511 -18.38 3.50 -38.29
N VAL A 512 -19.40 4.19 -37.74
CA VAL A 512 -20.79 3.76 -37.78
C VAL A 512 -21.60 4.75 -38.65
N ILE A 513 -22.00 4.32 -39.82
CA ILE A 513 -22.81 5.14 -40.77
C ILE A 513 -24.26 5.04 -40.38
N GLY A 514 -24.92 6.19 -40.18
CA GLY A 514 -26.27 6.26 -39.68
C GLY A 514 -26.35 6.00 -38.17
N GLN A 515 -27.50 5.59 -37.67
CA GLN A 515 -27.76 5.30 -36.24
C GLN A 515 -27.62 6.55 -35.33
N ASP A 516 -27.99 7.73 -35.85
CA ASP A 516 -27.80 9.03 -35.19
C ASP A 516 -28.42 9.04 -33.79
N GLU A 517 -29.65 8.55 -33.61
CA GLU A 517 -30.34 8.49 -32.34
C GLU A 517 -29.59 7.61 -31.28
N ALA A 518 -29.01 6.49 -31.73
CA ALA A 518 -28.25 5.59 -30.84
C ALA A 518 -26.91 6.22 -30.45
N ILE A 519 -26.23 6.86 -31.40
CA ILE A 519 -24.94 7.55 -31.16
C ILE A 519 -25.14 8.73 -30.21
N GLU A 520 -26.17 9.55 -30.41
CA GLU A 520 -26.51 10.67 -29.54
C GLU A 520 -26.84 10.21 -28.11
N ALA A 521 -27.68 9.17 -27.95
CA ALA A 521 -28.05 8.64 -26.64
C ALA A 521 -26.84 8.08 -25.85
N VAL A 522 -25.95 7.40 -26.56
CA VAL A 522 -24.72 6.87 -25.96
C VAL A 522 -23.76 8.00 -25.58
N SER A 523 -23.58 8.98 -26.47
CA SER A 523 -22.72 10.14 -26.24
C SER A 523 -23.18 10.98 -25.06
N ASP A 524 -24.48 11.22 -24.95
CA ASP A 524 -25.08 11.94 -23.83
C ASP A 524 -24.94 11.21 -22.50
N ALA A 525 -25.05 9.88 -22.47
CA ALA A 525 -24.84 9.10 -21.25
C ALA A 525 -23.37 9.16 -20.80
N VAL A 526 -22.43 9.06 -21.73
CA VAL A 526 -21.00 9.20 -21.44
C VAL A 526 -20.69 10.60 -20.91
N ARG A 527 -21.20 11.66 -21.54
CA ARG A 527 -21.03 13.05 -21.07
C ARG A 527 -21.60 13.26 -19.67
N ARG A 528 -22.82 12.77 -19.38
CA ARG A 528 -23.43 12.87 -18.04
C ARG A 528 -22.59 12.16 -16.98
N SER A 529 -22.08 10.97 -17.29
CA SER A 529 -21.22 10.24 -16.38
C SER A 529 -19.92 10.99 -16.08
N ARG A 530 -19.29 11.57 -17.11
CA ARG A 530 -18.06 12.35 -16.98
C ARG A 530 -18.26 13.67 -16.25
N ALA A 531 -19.42 14.28 -16.37
CA ALA A 531 -19.81 15.48 -15.63
C ALA A 531 -20.18 15.21 -14.16
N GLY A 532 -20.13 13.96 -13.70
CA GLY A 532 -20.51 13.59 -12.33
C GLY A 532 -21.99 13.69 -12.03
N LEU A 533 -22.86 13.79 -13.08
CA LEU A 533 -24.30 13.92 -12.95
C LEU A 533 -25.03 12.56 -12.88
N GLN A 534 -24.27 11.47 -12.90
CA GLN A 534 -24.80 10.12 -12.85
C GLN A 534 -24.94 9.63 -11.39
N ASP A 535 -25.88 8.71 -11.15
CA ASP A 535 -25.95 7.98 -9.88
C ASP A 535 -24.67 7.14 -9.68
N PRO A 536 -23.87 7.40 -8.63
CA PRO A 536 -22.61 6.71 -8.40
C PRO A 536 -22.77 5.21 -8.10
N LYS A 537 -23.99 4.72 -7.95
CA LYS A 537 -24.28 3.30 -7.72
C LYS A 537 -24.48 2.52 -9.02
N ARG A 538 -24.77 3.15 -10.14
CA ARG A 538 -25.14 2.51 -11.41
C ARG A 538 -23.97 2.46 -12.40
N PRO A 539 -24.02 1.56 -13.42
CA PRO A 539 -23.09 1.59 -14.56
C PRO A 539 -23.10 2.93 -15.31
N ILE A 540 -22.01 3.27 -16.02
CA ILE A 540 -21.89 4.52 -16.82
C ILE A 540 -23.10 4.73 -17.75
N GLY A 541 -23.56 3.65 -18.36
CA GLY A 541 -24.76 3.65 -19.20
C GLY A 541 -25.23 2.23 -19.43
N SER A 542 -26.56 2.09 -19.60
CA SER A 542 -27.18 0.80 -19.91
C SER A 542 -28.13 1.00 -21.09
N PHE A 543 -27.88 0.31 -22.19
CA PHE A 543 -28.56 0.50 -23.46
C PHE A 543 -29.14 -0.83 -23.96
N LEU A 544 -30.33 -0.76 -24.50
CA LEU A 544 -30.94 -1.85 -25.25
C LEU A 544 -31.08 -1.46 -26.73
N PHE A 545 -30.28 -2.08 -27.58
CA PHE A 545 -30.32 -1.86 -29.04
C PHE A 545 -31.28 -2.84 -29.71
N LEU A 546 -32.38 -2.31 -30.17
CA LEU A 546 -33.40 -3.05 -30.90
C LEU A 546 -33.24 -2.85 -32.41
N GLY A 547 -33.30 -3.91 -33.18
CA GLY A 547 -33.20 -3.81 -34.63
C GLY A 547 -32.86 -5.12 -35.32
N THR A 548 -32.99 -5.15 -36.64
CA THR A 548 -32.63 -6.32 -37.47
C THR A 548 -31.15 -6.63 -37.44
N THR A 549 -30.77 -7.82 -37.82
CA THR A 549 -29.35 -8.24 -37.91
C THR A 549 -28.64 -7.41 -38.98
N GLY A 550 -27.39 -7.03 -38.75
CA GLY A 550 -26.55 -6.31 -39.72
C GLY A 550 -26.66 -4.79 -39.71
N VAL A 551 -27.44 -4.17 -38.82
CA VAL A 551 -27.61 -2.70 -38.73
C VAL A 551 -26.50 -1.97 -37.96
N GLY A 552 -25.46 -2.66 -37.53
CA GLY A 552 -24.32 -2.02 -36.86
C GLY A 552 -24.32 -2.05 -35.32
N LYS A 553 -25.24 -2.79 -34.64
CA LYS A 553 -25.36 -2.81 -33.18
C LYS A 553 -24.04 -3.19 -32.49
N THR A 554 -23.39 -4.24 -32.96
CA THR A 554 -22.10 -4.71 -32.42
C THR A 554 -20.94 -3.78 -32.79
N GLU A 555 -21.01 -3.17 -33.98
CA GLU A 555 -19.98 -2.23 -34.45
C GLU A 555 -19.97 -0.94 -33.63
N LEU A 556 -21.14 -0.44 -33.24
CA LEU A 556 -21.23 0.72 -32.34
C LEU A 556 -20.64 0.42 -30.99
N ALA A 557 -20.83 -0.79 -30.45
CA ALA A 557 -20.20 -1.20 -29.18
C ALA A 557 -18.67 -1.25 -29.29
N LYS A 558 -18.12 -1.72 -30.42
CA LYS A 558 -16.68 -1.73 -30.68
C LYS A 558 -16.13 -0.32 -30.85
N ALA A 559 -16.77 0.51 -31.65
CA ALA A 559 -16.39 1.91 -31.86
C ALA A 559 -16.35 2.70 -30.53
N LEU A 560 -17.34 2.43 -29.67
CA LEU A 560 -17.39 3.02 -28.35
C LEU A 560 -16.25 2.55 -27.45
N ALA A 561 -15.89 1.26 -27.47
CA ALA A 561 -14.77 0.72 -26.72
C ALA A 561 -13.44 1.33 -27.19
N GLU A 562 -13.22 1.41 -28.50
CA GLU A 562 -12.03 2.03 -29.09
C GLU A 562 -11.94 3.51 -28.72
N PHE A 563 -13.03 4.25 -28.83
CA PHE A 563 -13.03 5.67 -28.48
C PHE A 563 -12.73 5.93 -27.00
N LEU A 564 -13.40 5.18 -26.09
CA LEU A 564 -13.27 5.40 -24.65
C LEU A 564 -11.98 4.85 -24.05
N PHE A 565 -11.46 3.75 -24.60
CA PHE A 565 -10.37 2.99 -24.01
C PHE A 565 -9.15 2.87 -24.92
N ASP A 566 -9.19 3.47 -26.13
CA ASP A 566 -8.12 3.41 -27.14
C ASP A 566 -7.79 1.95 -27.57
N ASP A 567 -8.74 1.02 -27.30
CA ASP A 567 -8.58 -0.41 -27.56
C ASP A 567 -9.95 -1.08 -27.72
N GLU A 568 -10.26 -1.59 -28.92
CA GLU A 568 -11.51 -2.31 -29.16
C GLU A 568 -11.61 -3.65 -28.40
N THR A 569 -10.47 -4.19 -27.91
CA THR A 569 -10.45 -5.40 -27.07
C THR A 569 -10.97 -5.15 -25.66
N MET A 570 -11.16 -3.90 -25.23
CA MET A 570 -11.81 -3.52 -23.98
C MET A 570 -13.34 -3.69 -24.04
N MET A 571 -13.80 -4.55 -24.93
CA MET A 571 -15.18 -5.02 -25.02
C MET A 571 -15.26 -6.50 -24.62
N THR A 572 -16.14 -6.80 -23.68
CA THR A 572 -16.49 -8.17 -23.31
C THR A 572 -17.81 -8.53 -23.99
N ARG A 573 -17.77 -9.39 -24.99
CA ARG A 573 -18.97 -9.91 -25.67
C ARG A 573 -19.40 -11.23 -25.07
N ILE A 574 -20.69 -11.32 -24.70
CA ILE A 574 -21.32 -12.53 -24.19
C ILE A 574 -22.53 -12.82 -25.08
N ASP A 575 -22.49 -13.94 -25.79
CA ASP A 575 -23.57 -14.39 -26.65
C ASP A 575 -24.62 -15.14 -25.81
N MET A 576 -25.82 -14.59 -25.70
CA MET A 576 -26.88 -15.12 -24.87
C MET A 576 -27.49 -16.41 -25.42
N SER A 577 -27.22 -16.76 -26.68
CA SER A 577 -27.61 -18.05 -27.24
C SER A 577 -26.94 -19.26 -26.53
N GLU A 578 -25.80 -19.03 -25.86
CA GLU A 578 -25.11 -20.04 -25.04
C GLU A 578 -25.72 -20.20 -23.64
N TYR A 579 -26.63 -19.31 -23.22
CA TYR A 579 -27.19 -19.23 -21.87
C TYR A 579 -28.71 -19.44 -21.84
N GLN A 580 -29.20 -20.30 -22.70
CA GLN A 580 -30.63 -20.67 -22.80
C GLN A 580 -31.08 -21.58 -21.66
N GLU A 581 -30.18 -22.38 -21.09
CA GLU A 581 -30.48 -23.35 -20.05
C GLU A 581 -30.09 -22.86 -18.66
N LYS A 582 -30.86 -23.24 -17.63
CA LYS A 582 -30.67 -22.80 -16.27
C LYS A 582 -29.26 -23.06 -15.73
N HIS A 583 -28.64 -24.19 -16.04
CA HIS A 583 -27.29 -24.49 -15.61
C HIS A 583 -26.19 -23.70 -16.36
N SER A 584 -26.49 -23.18 -17.54
CA SER A 584 -25.56 -22.28 -18.23
C SER A 584 -25.44 -20.94 -17.54
N VAL A 585 -26.50 -20.46 -16.84
CA VAL A 585 -26.51 -19.19 -16.12
C VAL A 585 -25.44 -19.15 -15.02
N SER A 586 -25.17 -20.29 -14.35
CA SER A 586 -24.13 -20.38 -13.34
C SER A 586 -22.73 -20.13 -13.90
N ARG A 587 -22.49 -20.29 -15.20
CA ARG A 587 -21.21 -19.93 -15.83
C ARG A 587 -20.95 -18.43 -15.88
N LEU A 588 -22.00 -17.59 -15.80
CA LEU A 588 -21.82 -16.13 -15.76
C LEU A 588 -21.25 -15.65 -14.42
N VAL A 589 -21.73 -16.25 -13.31
CA VAL A 589 -21.40 -15.84 -11.94
C VAL A 589 -20.40 -16.78 -11.28
N GLY A 590 -20.33 -18.02 -11.77
CA GLY A 590 -19.51 -19.11 -11.24
C GLY A 590 -20.39 -20.24 -10.70
N ALA A 591 -19.84 -21.47 -10.69
CA ALA A 591 -20.52 -22.65 -10.18
C ALA A 591 -20.60 -22.62 -8.63
N PRO A 592 -21.68 -23.11 -8.01
CA PRO A 592 -21.76 -23.26 -6.56
C PRO A 592 -20.68 -24.19 -5.98
N PRO A 593 -20.35 -24.08 -4.68
CA PRO A 593 -19.40 -24.99 -4.04
C PRO A 593 -19.78 -26.46 -4.23
N GLY A 594 -18.81 -27.28 -4.64
CA GLY A 594 -18.98 -28.70 -4.87
C GLY A 594 -19.40 -29.12 -6.31
N TYR A 595 -19.62 -28.17 -7.21
CA TYR A 595 -19.85 -28.43 -8.63
C TYR A 595 -18.57 -28.27 -9.46
N VAL A 596 -18.52 -28.98 -10.60
CA VAL A 596 -17.40 -28.89 -11.57
C VAL A 596 -17.32 -27.44 -12.09
N GLY A 597 -16.12 -26.85 -12.11
CA GLY A 597 -15.91 -25.48 -12.54
C GLY A 597 -15.98 -24.42 -11.41
N TYR A 598 -16.10 -24.82 -10.13
CA TYR A 598 -16.09 -23.89 -8.98
C TYR A 598 -14.82 -23.02 -8.94
N ASP A 599 -13.66 -23.58 -9.26
CA ASP A 599 -12.39 -22.88 -9.22
C ASP A 599 -12.16 -21.90 -10.38
N GLU A 600 -12.85 -22.09 -11.50
CA GLU A 600 -12.65 -21.28 -12.72
C GLU A 600 -13.26 -19.88 -12.63
N GLY A 601 -14.20 -19.65 -11.69
CA GLY A 601 -14.93 -18.36 -11.58
C GLY A 601 -15.99 -18.19 -12.66
N GLY A 602 -16.79 -17.11 -12.59
CA GLY A 602 -17.81 -16.80 -13.58
C GLY A 602 -17.24 -16.03 -14.78
N GLN A 603 -17.70 -16.35 -15.97
CA GLN A 603 -17.21 -15.67 -17.19
C GLN A 603 -17.45 -14.16 -17.17
N LEU A 604 -18.65 -13.71 -16.77
CA LEU A 604 -18.98 -12.30 -16.65
C LEU A 604 -18.21 -11.64 -15.49
N THR A 605 -18.27 -12.26 -14.32
CA THR A 605 -17.63 -11.70 -13.12
C THR A 605 -16.12 -11.61 -13.25
N GLU A 606 -15.48 -12.65 -13.82
CA GLU A 606 -14.03 -12.65 -14.01
C GLU A 606 -13.59 -11.69 -15.13
N ALA A 607 -14.37 -11.56 -16.23
CA ALA A 607 -14.08 -10.62 -17.29
C ALA A 607 -14.11 -9.18 -16.81
N VAL A 608 -15.15 -8.79 -16.04
CA VAL A 608 -15.27 -7.43 -15.50
C VAL A 608 -14.28 -7.20 -14.37
N ARG A 609 -13.96 -8.21 -13.55
CA ARG A 609 -12.93 -8.10 -12.53
C ARG A 609 -11.55 -7.80 -13.13
N ARG A 610 -11.21 -8.43 -14.27
CA ARG A 610 -9.96 -8.19 -15.00
C ARG A 610 -9.96 -6.89 -15.79
N LYS A 611 -11.13 -6.48 -16.31
CA LYS A 611 -11.33 -5.27 -17.09
C LYS A 611 -12.49 -4.46 -16.50
N PRO A 612 -12.29 -3.81 -15.33
CA PRO A 612 -13.36 -3.11 -14.63
C PRO A 612 -13.87 -1.86 -15.39
N TYR A 613 -13.12 -1.43 -16.41
CA TYR A 613 -13.47 -0.33 -17.30
C TYR A 613 -13.57 -0.88 -18.72
N SER A 614 -14.79 -1.26 -19.11
CA SER A 614 -15.01 -1.93 -20.39
C SER A 614 -16.46 -1.77 -20.87
N VAL A 615 -16.68 -2.06 -22.14
CA VAL A 615 -18.02 -2.25 -22.69
C VAL A 615 -18.40 -3.72 -22.52
N VAL A 616 -19.52 -3.99 -21.86
CA VAL A 616 -20.07 -5.33 -21.72
C VAL A 616 -21.25 -5.44 -22.70
N LEU A 617 -21.09 -6.27 -23.72
CA LEU A 617 -22.08 -6.52 -24.74
C LEU A 617 -22.77 -7.88 -24.52
N PHE A 618 -24.06 -7.84 -24.19
CA PHE A 618 -24.93 -9.00 -24.18
C PHE A 618 -25.65 -9.12 -25.53
N ASP A 619 -25.19 -10.07 -26.35
CA ASP A 619 -25.73 -10.22 -27.71
C ASP A 619 -26.92 -11.19 -27.70
N GLU A 620 -27.99 -10.84 -28.44
CA GLU A 620 -29.23 -11.62 -28.56
C GLU A 620 -29.90 -11.95 -27.21
N ILE A 621 -30.10 -10.91 -26.38
CA ILE A 621 -30.60 -11.04 -25.00
C ILE A 621 -31.93 -11.80 -24.91
N GLU A 622 -32.74 -11.78 -25.96
CA GLU A 622 -34.02 -12.52 -26.06
C GLU A 622 -33.86 -14.05 -25.98
N LYS A 623 -32.69 -14.55 -26.25
CA LYS A 623 -32.39 -16.00 -26.16
C LYS A 623 -31.98 -16.45 -24.77
N ALA A 624 -31.73 -15.53 -23.86
CA ALA A 624 -31.27 -15.82 -22.52
C ALA A 624 -32.34 -16.51 -21.66
N HIS A 625 -31.90 -17.39 -20.76
CA HIS A 625 -32.78 -17.92 -19.71
C HIS A 625 -33.30 -16.79 -18.78
N PRO A 626 -34.54 -16.84 -18.28
CA PRO A 626 -35.10 -15.82 -17.40
C PRO A 626 -34.21 -15.49 -16.17
N ASP A 627 -33.50 -16.43 -15.62
CA ASP A 627 -32.59 -16.20 -14.46
C ASP A 627 -31.43 -15.25 -14.80
N VAL A 628 -31.07 -15.06 -16.08
CA VAL A 628 -30.08 -14.07 -16.51
C VAL A 628 -30.57 -12.65 -16.23
N PHE A 629 -31.86 -12.38 -16.43
CA PHE A 629 -32.45 -11.07 -16.15
C PHE A 629 -32.37 -10.71 -14.66
N ASN A 630 -32.51 -11.69 -13.76
CA ASN A 630 -32.34 -11.46 -12.33
C ASN A 630 -30.92 -11.02 -11.98
N ILE A 631 -29.91 -11.58 -12.63
CA ILE A 631 -28.50 -11.16 -12.48
C ILE A 631 -28.31 -9.76 -13.03
N LEU A 632 -28.84 -9.47 -14.21
CA LEU A 632 -28.74 -8.16 -14.84
C LEU A 632 -29.43 -7.08 -14.04
N LEU A 633 -30.59 -7.34 -13.41
CA LEU A 633 -31.25 -6.37 -12.53
C LEU A 633 -30.32 -5.91 -11.40
N GLN A 634 -29.62 -6.83 -10.74
CA GLN A 634 -28.66 -6.49 -9.70
C GLN A 634 -27.51 -5.61 -10.25
N VAL A 635 -27.02 -5.92 -11.43
CA VAL A 635 -25.95 -5.14 -12.08
C VAL A 635 -26.44 -3.75 -12.47
N LEU A 636 -27.66 -3.63 -13.03
CA LEU A 636 -28.21 -2.36 -13.52
C LEU A 636 -28.62 -1.42 -12.39
N ASP A 637 -29.11 -1.93 -11.27
CA ASP A 637 -29.58 -1.13 -10.14
C ASP A 637 -28.47 -0.81 -9.15
N ASP A 638 -27.68 -1.83 -8.75
CA ASP A 638 -26.65 -1.69 -7.72
C ASP A 638 -25.23 -1.48 -8.28
N GLY A 639 -25.03 -1.66 -9.59
CA GLY A 639 -23.71 -1.59 -10.24
C GLY A 639 -22.71 -2.60 -9.70
N ARG A 640 -23.17 -3.71 -9.14
CA ARG A 640 -22.33 -4.76 -8.56
C ARG A 640 -22.94 -6.14 -8.74
N LEU A 641 -22.09 -7.15 -8.74
CA LEU A 641 -22.52 -8.55 -8.80
C LEU A 641 -21.60 -9.39 -7.90
N THR A 642 -22.18 -10.19 -7.01
CA THR A 642 -21.40 -11.09 -6.14
C THR A 642 -21.15 -12.41 -6.84
N ASP A 643 -19.89 -12.83 -6.93
CA ASP A 643 -19.53 -14.14 -7.51
C ASP A 643 -19.81 -15.30 -6.54
N ASN A 644 -19.65 -16.53 -7.04
CA ASN A 644 -19.84 -17.76 -6.26
C ASN A 644 -18.82 -17.94 -5.11
N LYS A 645 -17.73 -17.17 -5.11
CA LYS A 645 -16.71 -17.14 -4.05
C LYS A 645 -16.99 -16.06 -3.00
N GLY A 646 -18.12 -15.36 -3.10
CA GLY A 646 -18.51 -14.27 -2.20
C GLY A 646 -17.84 -12.92 -2.51
N ARG A 647 -17.10 -12.80 -3.63
CA ARG A 647 -16.42 -11.57 -4.00
C ARG A 647 -17.37 -10.67 -4.78
N THR A 648 -17.45 -9.41 -4.40
CA THR A 648 -18.26 -8.41 -5.09
C THR A 648 -17.48 -7.81 -6.25
N VAL A 649 -18.01 -7.95 -7.48
CA VAL A 649 -17.46 -7.39 -8.72
C VAL A 649 -18.17 -6.08 -9.02
N ASN A 650 -17.40 -5.03 -9.31
CA ASN A 650 -17.89 -3.68 -9.53
C ASN A 650 -18.13 -3.40 -11.02
N PHE A 651 -19.35 -3.05 -11.38
CA PHE A 651 -19.78 -2.70 -12.74
C PHE A 651 -20.00 -1.21 -12.95
N LYS A 652 -19.73 -0.36 -11.96
CA LYS A 652 -20.02 1.08 -12.02
C LYS A 652 -19.26 1.82 -13.12
N ASN A 653 -18.10 1.28 -13.49
CA ASN A 653 -17.24 1.83 -14.54
C ASN A 653 -17.43 1.11 -15.89
N THR A 654 -18.48 0.30 -16.05
CA THR A 654 -18.79 -0.37 -17.32
C THR A 654 -19.92 0.32 -18.05
N ILE A 655 -19.94 0.15 -19.37
CA ILE A 655 -21.07 0.46 -20.22
C ILE A 655 -21.71 -0.86 -20.62
N ILE A 656 -23.00 -1.00 -20.32
CA ILE A 656 -23.75 -2.23 -20.62
C ILE A 656 -24.57 -2.01 -21.88
N ILE A 657 -24.34 -2.84 -22.87
CA ILE A 657 -25.10 -2.84 -24.14
C ILE A 657 -25.74 -4.22 -24.29
N MET A 658 -27.05 -4.23 -24.44
CA MET A 658 -27.83 -5.42 -24.77
C MET A 658 -28.32 -5.27 -26.20
N THR A 659 -28.17 -6.30 -27.02
CA THR A 659 -28.77 -6.29 -28.39
C THR A 659 -29.92 -7.27 -28.44
N SER A 660 -30.94 -6.90 -29.22
CA SER A 660 -32.05 -7.80 -29.48
C SER A 660 -32.58 -7.63 -30.89
N ASN A 661 -33.02 -8.74 -31.46
CA ASN A 661 -33.73 -8.80 -32.76
C ASN A 661 -35.25 -8.84 -32.59
N MET A 662 -35.75 -8.70 -31.36
CA MET A 662 -37.20 -8.64 -31.10
C MET A 662 -37.83 -7.48 -31.79
N GLY A 663 -39.05 -7.68 -32.32
CA GLY A 663 -39.74 -6.68 -33.08
C GLY A 663 -39.27 -6.51 -34.55
N SER A 664 -38.18 -7.23 -34.94
CA SER A 664 -37.65 -7.13 -36.31
C SER A 664 -38.70 -7.51 -37.39
N GLY A 665 -39.53 -8.54 -37.13
CA GLY A 665 -40.63 -8.93 -38.03
C GLY A 665 -41.69 -7.83 -38.18
N TYR A 666 -42.00 -7.09 -37.10
CA TYR A 666 -42.90 -5.95 -37.13
C TYR A 666 -42.27 -4.78 -37.89
N ILE A 667 -41.02 -4.44 -37.58
CA ILE A 667 -40.30 -3.36 -38.30
C ILE A 667 -40.23 -3.69 -39.78
N GLN A 668 -39.92 -4.93 -40.16
CA GLN A 668 -39.78 -5.37 -41.53
C GLN A 668 -41.15 -5.28 -42.30
N SER A 669 -42.25 -5.65 -41.64
CA SER A 669 -43.59 -5.55 -42.21
C SER A 669 -44.09 -4.12 -42.41
N GLN A 670 -43.55 -3.17 -41.65
CA GLN A 670 -43.89 -1.75 -41.70
C GLN A 670 -42.90 -0.91 -42.53
N MET A 671 -41.73 -1.47 -42.90
CA MET A 671 -40.72 -0.77 -43.73
C MET A 671 -41.27 -0.26 -45.04
N GLU A 672 -42.19 -0.96 -45.67
CA GLU A 672 -42.86 -0.53 -46.91
C GLU A 672 -43.84 0.65 -46.70
N LYS A 673 -44.24 0.94 -45.47
CA LYS A 673 -45.15 2.02 -45.07
C LYS A 673 -44.45 3.20 -44.39
N LEU A 674 -43.13 3.18 -44.35
CA LEU A 674 -42.31 4.16 -43.64
C LEU A 674 -42.32 5.49 -44.38
N ASN A 675 -43.20 6.40 -43.95
CA ASN A 675 -43.13 7.84 -44.22
C ASN A 675 -42.65 8.53 -42.94
N SER A 676 -42.01 9.70 -43.10
CA SER A 676 -41.43 10.46 -41.96
C SER A 676 -42.44 10.78 -40.83
N SER A 677 -43.74 10.78 -41.12
CA SER A 677 -44.80 10.97 -40.11
C SER A 677 -45.18 9.73 -39.30
N ASN A 678 -44.73 8.51 -39.66
CA ASN A 678 -45.09 7.27 -38.99
C ASN A 678 -43.93 6.65 -38.23
N LYS A 679 -42.71 7.22 -38.28
CA LYS A 679 -41.50 6.67 -37.67
C LYS A 679 -41.65 6.57 -36.16
N GLU A 680 -42.09 7.62 -35.49
CA GLU A 680 -42.30 7.65 -34.05
C GLU A 680 -43.36 6.64 -33.59
N GLN A 681 -44.41 6.48 -34.33
CA GLN A 681 -45.50 5.55 -34.03
C GLN A 681 -45.01 4.08 -34.13
N ILE A 682 -44.23 3.76 -35.16
CA ILE A 682 -43.62 2.43 -35.35
C ILE A 682 -42.61 2.12 -34.23
N VAL A 683 -41.80 3.10 -33.82
CA VAL A 683 -40.87 2.96 -32.69
C VAL A 683 -41.65 2.71 -31.39
N GLU A 684 -42.72 3.45 -31.13
CA GLU A 684 -43.54 3.30 -29.92
C GLU A 684 -44.25 1.94 -29.88
N GLU A 685 -44.79 1.48 -31.01
CA GLU A 685 -45.42 0.15 -31.10
C GLU A 685 -44.40 -0.99 -31.02
N THR A 686 -43.17 -0.80 -31.54
CA THR A 686 -42.07 -1.76 -31.37
C THR A 686 -41.65 -1.82 -29.91
N LYS A 687 -41.51 -0.70 -29.20
CA LYS A 687 -41.28 -0.66 -27.76
C LYS A 687 -42.36 -1.39 -26.96
N LYS A 688 -43.65 -1.16 -27.34
CA LYS A 688 -44.78 -1.87 -26.71
C LYS A 688 -44.75 -3.38 -26.96
N ALA A 689 -44.44 -3.83 -28.18
CA ALA A 689 -44.32 -5.24 -28.51
C ALA A 689 -43.19 -5.93 -27.71
N VAL A 690 -42.07 -5.24 -27.52
CA VAL A 690 -40.96 -5.74 -26.72
C VAL A 690 -41.30 -5.75 -25.22
N SER A 691 -41.95 -4.71 -24.71
CA SER A 691 -42.41 -4.61 -23.32
C SER A 691 -43.43 -5.70 -22.96
N TYR A 692 -44.35 -6.00 -23.90
CA TYR A 692 -45.41 -7.00 -23.65
C TYR A 692 -44.91 -8.44 -23.58
N THR A 693 -43.77 -8.74 -24.20
CA THR A 693 -43.22 -10.10 -24.27
C THR A 693 -42.23 -10.43 -23.14
N HIS A 694 -41.61 -9.43 -22.52
CA HIS A 694 -40.52 -9.67 -21.53
C HIS A 694 -40.53 -8.81 -20.27
N LEU A 695 -41.36 -7.77 -20.17
CA LEU A 695 -41.44 -6.91 -18.98
C LEU A 695 -42.69 -7.17 -18.13
N THR A 696 -43.35 -8.28 -18.29
CA THR A 696 -44.37 -8.79 -17.37
C THR A 696 -43.75 -9.76 -16.37
N LEU A 697 -42.66 -9.33 -15.75
CA LEU A 697 -42.12 -9.98 -14.55
C LEU A 697 -41.94 -8.94 -13.45
#